data_77c7dec3feb13ce2259dfe63c7ba564f
#
_entry.id   77c7dec3feb13ce2259dfe63c7ba564f
#
_cell.length_a   1.000
_cell.length_b   1.000
_cell.length_c   1.000
_cell.angle_alpha   90.00
_cell.angle_beta   90.00
_cell.angle_gamma   90.00
#
_symmetry.space_group_name_H-M   'P 1'
#
loop_
_entity.id
_entity.type
_entity.pdbx_description
1 polymer ?
#
loop_
_entity_poly.entity_id
_entity_poly.type
_entity_poly.pdbx_seq_one_letter_code
_entity_poly.pdbx_strand_id
1 'polypeptide(L)'
;MQETEYINVYGARVHNLKDIDAEIPRNSLTVITGLSGSGKSSLAFDTIFAEGQRRYIETFSAYARNFLGNLERPDVDKITGLSPVISIEQKTTNKNPRSTVGTTTEIYDYLRLLYARAGVAYSYLSGEEMVKYTEEQILDLILKDYKGKKIYLLAPLVRSRKGHYRELFEQIRKKGYLYVRVDGEVREITHGMKLDRYKNHDVEVVIDKLVVAEKDDRRLKQSVATAMRQGDGLMMILDAQSESIRHYSKRLMCPVTGLSYREPAPHNFSFNSPQGACPKCKGLGVVNQIDVDKVIPDRELSIYEGAIAPLGKYKNAMIFWQIGALLEKYDATLKTPIKELPDDAIDEVLYGSDERIKIKSSLIGTSSDYFVTYEGVVKYIQMLQEKDASAIAQKWAEQFAKTTVCPECKGARLNKEALHFRIHDKNINELANMDINELYDWLMKVDEFLSDKQKKISVEILKEIRTRLKFLLDVGLDYLALNRSSVSLSGGESQRIRLATQIGSQLVNVLYILDEPSIGLHQRDNLRLINSLKELRDMGNSVIVVEHDKDMMLAADYVIDMGPKAGRLGGEVVFAGTPQEMLNTDTMTSQYLNGKMKIEIPAKRRKGNGKSIWLKGAKGNNLKNVDVEFPLGKLICVTGVSGSGKSTLINETLQPILSQKFYRSLQDPLEYDSIEGLENIDKVVDVDQSPLGRTPRSNPATYTGVFSDIRNLFVGLPEAKIRGYKPGRFSFNVAGGRCEACTGNGYKTIEMNFLPDVYVPCEVCHGKRYNRETPEVRFKGKSIADVLDMTINRAVEFFENVPQILNKIKVLQDVGLGYIKLGQSSTTLSGGESQRVKLATELSKRDTGKTLYILDEPTTGLHFEDIRVLMGVLNKLVDKGNTVIVIEHNLDVIKMADYIIDMGPEGGKGGGELLSYGTPEEVAKSPKGYTPKFLREELGL
;
A
#
# COMPACT_ATOMS: atom_id res chain seq x y z
N MET A 1 -3.99 -47.40 -2.39
CA MET A 1 -4.45 -46.56 -3.52
C MET A 1 -3.20 -46.16 -4.26
N GLN A 2 -3.08 -46.50 -5.55
CA GLN A 2 -2.01 -45.95 -6.38
C GLN A 2 -2.19 -44.41 -6.37
N GLU A 3 -1.17 -43.69 -5.96
CA GLU A 3 -1.17 -42.23 -6.08
C GLU A 3 -1.30 -41.89 -7.57
N THR A 4 -2.30 -41.08 -7.92
CA THR A 4 -2.45 -40.60 -9.29
C THR A 4 -1.28 -39.66 -9.56
N GLU A 5 -0.42 -40.01 -10.52
CA GLU A 5 0.79 -39.27 -10.90
C GLU A 5 0.43 -37.94 -11.59
N TYR A 6 -0.83 -37.75 -12.02
CA TYR A 6 -1.30 -36.62 -12.82
C TYR A 6 -2.57 -35.98 -12.23
N ILE A 7 -2.67 -34.67 -12.42
CA ILE A 7 -3.94 -33.92 -12.34
C ILE A 7 -4.53 -33.99 -13.75
N ASN A 8 -5.66 -34.63 -13.90
CA ASN A 8 -6.33 -34.77 -15.20
C ASN A 8 -7.58 -33.90 -15.24
N VAL A 9 -7.65 -33.01 -16.22
CA VAL A 9 -8.80 -32.15 -16.54
C VAL A 9 -9.45 -32.72 -17.80
N TYR A 10 -10.77 -32.97 -17.75
CA TYR A 10 -11.53 -33.49 -18.86
C TYR A 10 -12.67 -32.57 -19.24
N GLY A 11 -12.75 -32.18 -20.51
CA GLY A 11 -13.86 -31.44 -21.06
C GLY A 11 -14.03 -30.04 -20.49
N ALA A 12 -12.95 -29.26 -20.36
CA ALA A 12 -13.04 -27.90 -19.85
C ALA A 12 -13.56 -26.94 -20.92
N ARG A 13 -14.65 -26.19 -20.57
CA ARG A 13 -15.36 -25.28 -21.48
C ARG A 13 -15.54 -23.86 -20.91
N VAL A 14 -14.82 -23.53 -19.84
CA VAL A 14 -14.93 -22.22 -19.18
C VAL A 14 -14.43 -21.11 -20.11
N HIS A 15 -15.21 -20.04 -20.26
CA HIS A 15 -14.92 -18.87 -21.10
C HIS A 15 -14.67 -19.21 -22.58
N ASN A 16 -13.41 -19.18 -23.02
CA ASN A 16 -13.02 -19.45 -24.39
C ASN A 16 -12.43 -20.86 -24.61
N LEU A 17 -12.37 -21.69 -23.57
CA LEU A 17 -11.86 -23.04 -23.67
C LEU A 17 -12.80 -23.91 -24.55
N LYS A 18 -12.21 -24.71 -25.42
CA LYS A 18 -12.90 -25.44 -26.45
C LYS A 18 -12.98 -26.94 -26.13
N ASP A 19 -13.64 -27.30 -25.02
CA ASP A 19 -13.82 -28.69 -24.60
C ASP A 19 -12.47 -29.44 -24.52
N ILE A 20 -11.53 -28.84 -23.78
CA ILE A 20 -10.15 -29.33 -23.73
C ILE A 20 -9.92 -30.35 -22.64
N ASP A 21 -9.02 -31.29 -22.93
CA ASP A 21 -8.43 -32.18 -21.96
C ASP A 21 -6.98 -31.74 -21.68
N ALA A 22 -6.55 -31.83 -20.42
CA ALA A 22 -5.18 -31.51 -20.02
C ALA A 22 -4.70 -32.46 -18.93
N GLU A 23 -3.47 -32.94 -19.07
CA GLU A 23 -2.77 -33.77 -18.09
C GLU A 23 -1.62 -32.98 -17.51
N ILE A 24 -1.57 -32.82 -16.18
CA ILE A 24 -0.56 -32.03 -15.48
C ILE A 24 0.15 -32.95 -14.47
N PRO A 25 1.47 -33.18 -14.59
CA PRO A 25 2.18 -34.02 -13.65
C PRO A 25 2.17 -33.42 -12.24
N ARG A 26 1.94 -34.27 -11.24
CA ARG A 26 2.03 -33.86 -9.82
C ARG A 26 3.50 -33.76 -9.39
N ASN A 27 3.72 -33.02 -8.28
CA ASN A 27 5.06 -32.80 -7.72
C ASN A 27 6.04 -32.24 -8.77
N SER A 28 5.53 -31.38 -9.64
CA SER A 28 6.27 -30.74 -10.73
C SER A 28 6.03 -29.23 -10.76
N LEU A 29 6.96 -28.52 -11.38
CA LEU A 29 6.80 -27.12 -11.77
C LEU A 29 6.26 -27.10 -13.21
N THR A 30 4.97 -26.81 -13.36
CA THR A 30 4.29 -26.74 -14.66
C THR A 30 4.05 -25.27 -15.04
N VAL A 31 4.47 -24.86 -16.22
CA VAL A 31 4.20 -23.53 -16.77
C VAL A 31 3.09 -23.59 -17.80
N ILE A 32 2.04 -22.77 -17.63
CA ILE A 32 0.98 -22.58 -18.63
C ILE A 32 1.27 -21.26 -19.35
N THR A 33 1.56 -21.33 -20.64
CA THR A 33 1.93 -20.19 -21.48
C THR A 33 1.02 -20.05 -22.71
N GLY A 34 1.30 -19.07 -23.57
CA GLY A 34 0.55 -18.77 -24.79
C GLY A 34 0.18 -17.30 -24.92
N LEU A 35 -0.43 -16.90 -26.04
CA LEU A 35 -0.83 -15.51 -26.30
C LEU A 35 -1.76 -14.93 -25.21
N SER A 36 -1.76 -13.60 -25.05
CA SER A 36 -2.73 -12.92 -24.18
C SER A 36 -4.16 -13.23 -24.68
N GLY A 37 -5.04 -13.68 -23.76
CA GLY A 37 -6.40 -14.12 -24.12
C GLY A 37 -6.50 -15.49 -24.77
N SER A 38 -5.48 -16.33 -24.75
CA SER A 38 -5.53 -17.70 -25.27
C SER A 38 -6.26 -18.70 -24.37
N GLY A 39 -6.60 -18.34 -23.11
CA GLY A 39 -7.32 -19.21 -22.18
C GLY A 39 -6.48 -19.75 -21.02
N LYS A 40 -5.25 -19.26 -20.83
CA LYS A 40 -4.35 -19.67 -19.73
C LYS A 40 -5.00 -19.53 -18.34
N SER A 41 -5.46 -18.33 -18.03
CA SER A 41 -6.09 -18.03 -16.74
C SER A 41 -7.43 -18.77 -16.59
N SER A 42 -8.17 -18.98 -17.71
CA SER A 42 -9.40 -19.78 -17.70
C SER A 42 -9.13 -21.25 -17.33
N LEU A 43 -8.01 -21.83 -17.77
CA LEU A 43 -7.62 -23.19 -17.36
C LEU A 43 -7.11 -23.22 -15.91
N ALA A 44 -6.15 -22.34 -15.58
CA ALA A 44 -5.48 -22.38 -14.27
C ALA A 44 -6.39 -21.94 -13.13
N PHE A 45 -7.03 -20.76 -13.24
CA PHE A 45 -7.80 -20.14 -12.16
C PHE A 45 -9.29 -20.44 -12.23
N ASP A 46 -9.93 -20.22 -13.39
CA ASP A 46 -11.38 -20.35 -13.52
C ASP A 46 -11.83 -21.82 -13.61
N THR A 47 -10.91 -22.78 -13.89
CA THR A 47 -11.20 -24.22 -13.96
C THR A 47 -10.55 -24.98 -12.81
N ILE A 48 -9.21 -25.07 -12.75
CA ILE A 48 -8.48 -25.93 -11.78
C ILE A 48 -8.61 -25.38 -10.37
N PHE A 49 -8.29 -24.10 -10.15
CA PHE A 49 -8.39 -23.47 -8.84
C PHE A 49 -9.84 -23.41 -8.36
N ALA A 50 -10.77 -22.99 -9.21
CA ALA A 50 -12.18 -22.87 -8.85
C ALA A 50 -12.78 -24.21 -8.40
N GLU A 51 -12.49 -25.31 -9.11
CA GLU A 51 -12.94 -26.65 -8.71
C GLU A 51 -12.26 -27.13 -7.41
N GLY A 52 -10.97 -26.89 -7.25
CA GLY A 52 -10.25 -27.24 -6.02
C GLY A 52 -10.78 -26.48 -4.80
N GLN A 53 -11.04 -25.17 -4.93
CA GLN A 53 -11.65 -24.34 -3.89
C GLN A 53 -13.08 -24.81 -3.57
N ARG A 54 -13.89 -25.11 -4.58
CA ARG A 54 -15.26 -25.63 -4.42
C ARG A 54 -15.26 -26.92 -3.59
N ARG A 55 -14.40 -27.90 -3.93
CA ARG A 55 -14.26 -29.15 -3.18
C ARG A 55 -13.82 -28.94 -1.75
N TYR A 56 -12.90 -28.00 -1.52
CA TYR A 56 -12.46 -27.66 -0.16
C TYR A 56 -13.59 -27.08 0.68
N ILE A 57 -14.39 -26.16 0.12
CA ILE A 57 -15.56 -25.58 0.80
C ILE A 57 -16.66 -26.63 1.07
N GLU A 58 -16.83 -27.62 0.19
CA GLU A 58 -17.77 -28.73 0.41
C GLU A 58 -17.44 -29.57 1.65
N THR A 59 -16.21 -29.58 2.12
CA THR A 59 -15.80 -30.27 3.35
C THR A 59 -16.28 -29.57 4.63
N PHE A 60 -16.71 -28.31 4.52
CA PHE A 60 -17.15 -27.52 5.67
C PHE A 60 -18.58 -27.90 6.12
N SER A 61 -18.91 -27.54 7.38
CA SER A 61 -20.26 -27.71 7.89
C SER A 61 -21.29 -26.96 7.06
N ALA A 62 -22.56 -27.39 7.06
CA ALA A 62 -23.65 -26.73 6.36
C ALA A 62 -23.81 -25.25 6.75
N TYR A 63 -23.56 -24.93 8.03
CA TYR A 63 -23.58 -23.55 8.52
C TYR A 63 -22.48 -22.70 7.87
N ALA A 64 -21.24 -23.18 7.84
CA ALA A 64 -20.12 -22.48 7.23
C ALA A 64 -20.32 -22.31 5.72
N ARG A 65 -20.84 -23.32 5.03
CA ARG A 65 -21.17 -23.24 3.59
C ARG A 65 -22.23 -22.19 3.28
N ASN A 66 -23.29 -22.09 4.09
CA ASN A 66 -24.32 -21.06 3.92
C ASN A 66 -23.77 -19.65 4.13
N PHE A 67 -22.75 -19.49 4.98
CA PHE A 67 -22.10 -18.22 5.24
C PHE A 67 -21.10 -17.82 4.13
N LEU A 68 -20.38 -18.81 3.59
CA LEU A 68 -19.39 -18.62 2.53
C LEU A 68 -19.99 -18.52 1.12
N GLY A 69 -21.27 -18.87 0.97
CA GLY A 69 -21.96 -18.95 -0.32
C GLY A 69 -21.70 -20.27 -1.07
N ASN A 70 -22.63 -20.63 -1.97
CA ASN A 70 -22.43 -21.76 -2.87
C ASN A 70 -21.57 -21.30 -4.06
N LEU A 71 -20.35 -21.84 -4.19
CA LEU A 71 -19.55 -21.66 -5.39
C LEU A 71 -20.17 -22.47 -6.54
N GLU A 72 -20.36 -21.83 -7.69
CA GLU A 72 -20.79 -22.50 -8.91
C GLU A 72 -19.67 -23.46 -9.37
N ARG A 73 -20.08 -24.63 -9.84
CA ARG A 73 -19.14 -25.58 -10.43
C ARG A 73 -18.67 -25.03 -11.79
N PRO A 74 -17.34 -24.98 -12.05
CA PRO A 74 -16.84 -24.59 -13.38
C PRO A 74 -17.40 -25.58 -14.45
N ASP A 75 -17.55 -25.07 -15.67
CA ASP A 75 -17.99 -25.89 -16.82
C ASP A 75 -16.85 -26.81 -17.25
N VAL A 76 -16.80 -27.96 -16.60
CA VAL A 76 -15.81 -29.02 -16.78
C VAL A 76 -16.49 -30.38 -16.50
N ASP A 77 -16.20 -31.39 -17.31
CA ASP A 77 -16.79 -32.70 -17.10
C ASP A 77 -16.26 -33.32 -15.80
N LYS A 78 -14.94 -33.41 -15.66
CA LYS A 78 -14.30 -34.03 -14.48
C LYS A 78 -12.88 -33.50 -14.27
N ILE A 79 -12.46 -33.35 -13.01
CA ILE A 79 -11.04 -33.16 -12.63
C ILE A 79 -10.66 -34.23 -11.61
N THR A 80 -9.56 -34.95 -11.83
CA THR A 80 -9.02 -35.94 -10.89
C THR A 80 -7.61 -35.56 -10.45
N GLY A 81 -7.12 -36.12 -9.34
CA GLY A 81 -5.77 -35.90 -8.81
C GLY A 81 -5.54 -34.55 -8.13
N LEU A 82 -6.60 -33.76 -7.89
CA LEU A 82 -6.44 -32.47 -7.18
C LEU A 82 -6.05 -32.67 -5.73
N SER A 83 -4.97 -31.99 -5.32
CA SER A 83 -4.61 -31.69 -3.93
C SER A 83 -5.33 -30.42 -3.44
N PRO A 84 -5.30 -30.07 -2.14
CA PRO A 84 -5.72 -28.76 -1.68
C PRO A 84 -5.03 -27.65 -2.49
N VAL A 85 -5.79 -26.63 -2.90
CA VAL A 85 -5.31 -25.62 -3.86
C VAL A 85 -5.13 -24.27 -3.16
N ILE A 86 -4.00 -23.60 -3.43
CA ILE A 86 -3.71 -22.23 -2.98
C ILE A 86 -3.38 -21.39 -4.20
N SER A 87 -4.09 -20.26 -4.40
CA SER A 87 -3.77 -19.29 -5.45
C SER A 87 -2.98 -18.10 -4.90
N ILE A 88 -2.03 -17.64 -5.69
CA ILE A 88 -1.21 -16.46 -5.41
C ILE A 88 -1.34 -15.48 -6.60
N GLU A 89 -2.37 -14.63 -6.52
CA GLU A 89 -2.70 -13.65 -7.55
C GLU A 89 -2.03 -12.29 -7.27
N GLN A 90 -1.89 -11.46 -8.31
CA GLN A 90 -1.33 -10.11 -8.21
C GLN A 90 -2.24 -9.09 -7.53
N LYS A 91 -3.56 -9.31 -7.50
CA LYS A 91 -4.50 -8.32 -6.97
C LYS A 91 -4.22 -8.00 -5.51
N THR A 92 -3.78 -6.78 -5.25
CA THR A 92 -3.64 -6.24 -3.89
C THR A 92 -5.01 -5.94 -3.33
N THR A 93 -5.56 -6.84 -2.53
CA THR A 93 -6.87 -6.65 -1.87
C THR A 93 -6.77 -5.85 -0.58
N ASN A 94 -5.57 -5.69 -0.02
CA ASN A 94 -5.39 -5.09 1.30
C ASN A 94 -5.23 -3.56 1.20
N LYS A 95 -6.31 -2.82 1.42
CA LYS A 95 -6.34 -1.35 1.52
C LYS A 95 -6.16 -0.84 2.94
N ASN A 96 -5.89 -1.72 3.90
CA ASN A 96 -5.76 -1.32 5.30
C ASN A 96 -4.42 -0.58 5.52
N PRO A 97 -4.42 0.71 5.92
CA PRO A 97 -3.19 1.48 6.14
C PRO A 97 -2.37 0.98 7.33
N ARG A 98 -2.92 0.10 8.15
CA ARG A 98 -2.22 -0.53 9.28
C ARG A 98 -1.53 -1.83 8.92
N SER A 99 -1.76 -2.38 7.72
CA SER A 99 -1.07 -3.57 7.25
C SER A 99 0.34 -3.23 6.79
N THR A 100 1.33 -3.99 7.23
CA THR A 100 2.75 -3.82 6.88
C THR A 100 3.33 -5.14 6.41
N VAL A 101 4.51 -5.10 5.77
CA VAL A 101 5.26 -6.32 5.40
C VAL A 101 5.41 -7.23 6.61
N GLY A 102 5.84 -6.70 7.76
CA GLY A 102 6.04 -7.47 8.98
C GLY A 102 4.77 -8.13 9.55
N THR A 103 3.60 -7.47 9.42
CA THR A 103 2.33 -8.06 9.88
C THR A 103 1.78 -9.08 8.88
N THR A 104 2.01 -8.90 7.59
CA THR A 104 1.57 -9.84 6.55
C THR A 104 2.39 -11.13 6.57
N THR A 105 3.68 -11.04 6.91
CA THR A 105 4.59 -12.19 7.03
C THR A 105 4.63 -12.82 8.41
N GLU A 106 3.85 -12.29 9.37
CA GLU A 106 3.84 -12.68 10.79
C GLU A 106 5.17 -12.44 11.53
N ILE A 107 6.22 -11.97 10.86
CA ILE A 107 7.53 -11.70 11.46
C ILE A 107 7.42 -10.69 12.59
N TYR A 108 6.56 -9.67 12.43
CA TYR A 108 6.33 -8.67 13.47
C TYR A 108 5.68 -9.26 14.72
N ASP A 109 4.88 -10.31 14.59
CA ASP A 109 4.26 -11.00 15.71
C ASP A 109 5.31 -11.76 16.55
N TYR A 110 6.27 -12.38 15.89
CA TYR A 110 7.41 -13.00 16.58
C TYR A 110 8.35 -11.94 17.20
N LEU A 111 8.59 -10.81 16.54
CA LEU A 111 9.35 -9.71 17.14
C LEU A 111 8.67 -9.16 18.39
N ARG A 112 7.35 -8.98 18.40
CA ARG A 112 6.61 -8.56 19.59
C ARG A 112 6.76 -9.56 20.74
N LEU A 113 6.72 -10.86 20.42
CA LEU A 113 6.94 -11.91 21.39
C LEU A 113 8.39 -11.88 21.92
N LEU A 114 9.37 -11.70 21.06
CA LEU A 114 10.78 -11.59 21.41
C LEU A 114 11.03 -10.43 22.38
N TYR A 115 10.53 -9.23 22.06
CA TYR A 115 10.68 -8.05 22.94
C TYR A 115 9.93 -8.20 24.27
N ALA A 116 8.76 -8.84 24.28
CA ALA A 116 8.03 -9.11 25.52
C ALA A 116 8.74 -10.10 26.43
N ARG A 117 9.56 -11.01 25.89
CA ARG A 117 10.21 -12.10 26.68
C ARG A 117 11.68 -11.84 26.96
N ALA A 118 12.40 -11.22 26.04
CA ALA A 118 13.86 -11.01 26.10
C ALA A 118 14.28 -9.54 26.13
N GLY A 119 13.37 -8.59 25.87
CA GLY A 119 13.66 -7.16 25.86
C GLY A 119 13.98 -6.61 27.25
N VAL A 120 14.97 -5.73 27.33
CA VAL A 120 15.35 -4.98 28.54
C VAL A 120 14.68 -3.61 28.48
N ALA A 121 14.00 -3.22 29.55
CA ALA A 121 13.28 -1.95 29.65
C ALA A 121 14.20 -0.82 30.15
N TYR A 122 14.10 0.34 29.49
CA TYR A 122 14.80 1.57 29.88
C TYR A 122 13.80 2.70 30.14
N SER A 123 14.10 3.57 31.09
CA SER A 123 13.26 4.72 31.39
C SER A 123 13.34 5.76 30.29
N TYR A 124 12.21 6.21 29.75
CA TYR A 124 12.19 7.29 28.74
C TYR A 124 12.49 8.70 29.36
N LEU A 125 12.57 8.80 30.69
CA LEU A 125 12.92 10.06 31.38
C LEU A 125 14.40 10.16 31.71
N SER A 126 15.04 9.07 32.16
CA SER A 126 16.44 9.06 32.61
C SER A 126 17.38 8.27 31.71
N GLY A 127 16.87 7.41 30.83
CA GLY A 127 17.68 6.46 30.06
C GLY A 127 18.21 5.26 30.86
N GLU A 128 17.97 5.21 32.16
CA GLU A 128 18.45 4.11 33.04
C GLU A 128 17.64 2.84 32.82
N GLU A 129 18.31 1.70 33.04
CA GLU A 129 17.68 0.38 33.00
C GLU A 129 16.64 0.24 34.11
N MET A 130 15.47 -0.28 33.76
CA MET A 130 14.40 -0.53 34.73
C MET A 130 14.59 -1.86 35.41
N VAL A 131 14.41 -1.86 36.70
CA VAL A 131 14.64 -3.02 37.55
C VAL A 131 13.33 -3.52 38.15
N LYS A 132 13.28 -4.82 38.42
CA LYS A 132 12.21 -5.51 39.14
C LYS A 132 12.84 -6.26 40.27
N TYR A 133 12.40 -5.99 41.48
CA TYR A 133 12.96 -6.61 42.68
C TYR A 133 11.98 -7.58 43.30
N THR A 134 12.47 -8.69 43.85
CA THR A 134 11.73 -9.50 44.82
C THR A 134 11.78 -8.85 46.21
N GLU A 135 10.85 -9.20 47.11
CA GLU A 135 10.88 -8.67 48.51
C GLU A 135 12.19 -8.97 49.21
N GLU A 136 12.78 -10.15 48.99
CA GLU A 136 14.07 -10.54 49.54
C GLU A 136 15.22 -9.64 49.02
N GLN A 137 15.26 -9.41 47.71
CA GLN A 137 16.24 -8.50 47.10
C GLN A 137 16.11 -7.07 47.62
N ILE A 138 14.87 -6.60 47.85
CA ILE A 138 14.62 -5.27 48.41
C ILE A 138 15.16 -5.21 49.84
N LEU A 139 14.93 -6.21 50.64
CA LEU A 139 15.45 -6.30 52.00
C LEU A 139 16.97 -6.31 52.04
N ASP A 140 17.61 -7.12 51.18
CA ASP A 140 19.08 -7.18 51.10
C ASP A 140 19.68 -5.82 50.68
N LEU A 141 19.06 -5.12 49.70
CA LEU A 141 19.49 -3.78 49.28
C LEU A 141 19.31 -2.75 50.40
N ILE A 142 18.19 -2.81 51.16
CA ILE A 142 17.96 -1.90 52.30
C ILE A 142 19.01 -2.12 53.37
N LEU A 143 19.28 -3.37 53.75
CA LEU A 143 20.30 -3.73 54.76
C LEU A 143 21.70 -3.30 54.32
N LYS A 144 22.01 -3.36 53.01
CA LYS A 144 23.30 -2.94 52.44
C LYS A 144 23.47 -1.43 52.39
N ASP A 145 22.47 -0.70 51.88
CA ASP A 145 22.60 0.71 51.50
C ASP A 145 22.23 1.68 52.68
N TYR A 146 21.42 1.23 53.63
CA TYR A 146 20.88 2.06 54.72
C TYR A 146 21.26 1.57 56.11
N LYS A 147 22.23 0.69 56.24
CA LYS A 147 22.72 0.17 57.52
C LYS A 147 23.01 1.31 58.49
N GLY A 148 22.39 1.29 59.69
CA GLY A 148 22.55 2.32 60.70
C GLY A 148 21.85 3.65 60.47
N LYS A 149 21.21 3.83 59.34
CA LYS A 149 20.50 5.07 58.96
C LYS A 149 19.04 5.06 59.39
N LYS A 150 18.50 6.24 59.67
CA LYS A 150 17.06 6.42 59.91
C LYS A 150 16.35 6.61 58.57
N ILE A 151 15.40 5.75 58.31
CA ILE A 151 14.62 5.74 57.05
C ILE A 151 13.13 5.82 57.32
N TYR A 152 12.39 6.37 56.36
CA TYR A 152 10.93 6.30 56.26
C TYR A 152 10.55 5.39 55.12
N LEU A 153 9.71 4.41 55.42
CA LEU A 153 9.11 3.52 54.43
C LEU A 153 7.80 4.11 53.98
N LEU A 154 7.70 4.41 52.68
CA LEU A 154 6.56 5.09 52.09
C LEU A 154 5.87 4.18 51.07
N ALA A 155 4.55 4.23 51.01
CA ALA A 155 3.76 3.58 49.98
C ALA A 155 3.02 4.64 49.14
N PRO A 156 3.28 4.76 47.82
CA PRO A 156 2.62 5.73 46.96
C PRO A 156 1.17 5.33 46.72
N LEU A 157 0.22 6.24 46.99
CA LEU A 157 -1.22 6.05 46.80
C LEU A 157 -1.76 6.89 45.62
N VAL A 158 -1.20 8.09 45.43
CA VAL A 158 -1.58 9.01 44.36
C VAL A 158 -0.31 9.56 43.70
N ARG A 159 -0.28 9.58 42.34
CA ARG A 159 0.83 10.14 41.57
C ARG A 159 0.30 11.10 40.50
N SER A 160 0.70 12.36 40.60
CA SER A 160 0.44 13.46 39.66
C SER A 160 -1.02 13.55 39.21
N ARG A 161 -1.96 13.48 40.18
CA ARG A 161 -3.41 13.54 39.93
C ARG A 161 -4.08 14.70 40.64
N LYS A 162 -5.01 15.37 39.92
CA LYS A 162 -5.87 16.40 40.52
C LYS A 162 -6.88 15.78 41.49
N GLY A 163 -7.12 16.45 42.60
CA GLY A 163 -8.14 16.01 43.59
C GLY A 163 -7.92 16.60 44.97
N HIS A 164 -8.98 16.69 45.77
CA HIS A 164 -8.89 17.18 47.16
C HIS A 164 -8.52 16.09 48.20
N TYR A 165 -8.64 14.82 47.85
CA TYR A 165 -8.23 13.61 48.60
C TYR A 165 -8.69 13.47 50.04
N ARG A 166 -9.74 14.20 50.46
CA ARG A 166 -10.26 14.18 51.83
C ARG A 166 -10.64 12.76 52.31
N GLU A 167 -11.37 12.02 51.45
CA GLU A 167 -11.80 10.65 51.77
C GLU A 167 -10.61 9.70 51.87
N LEU A 168 -9.59 9.87 51.08
CA LEU A 168 -8.36 9.07 51.08
C LEU A 168 -7.64 9.27 52.43
N PHE A 169 -7.46 10.51 52.91
CA PHE A 169 -6.82 10.79 54.17
C PHE A 169 -7.59 10.20 55.37
N GLU A 170 -8.92 10.24 55.33
CA GLU A 170 -9.74 9.61 56.33
C GLU A 170 -9.63 8.06 56.32
N GLN A 171 -9.54 7.44 55.13
CA GLN A 171 -9.31 6.00 55.01
C GLN A 171 -7.93 5.57 55.54
N ILE A 172 -6.88 6.36 55.23
CA ILE A 172 -5.51 6.11 55.69
C ILE A 172 -5.49 6.18 57.23
N ARG A 173 -6.14 7.18 57.84
CA ARG A 173 -6.24 7.36 59.30
C ARG A 173 -7.00 6.23 59.96
N LYS A 174 -8.12 5.77 59.37
CA LYS A 174 -8.90 4.60 59.88
C LYS A 174 -8.07 3.33 59.85
N LYS A 175 -7.10 3.19 58.95
CA LYS A 175 -6.15 2.05 58.91
C LYS A 175 -5.01 2.19 59.91
N GLY A 176 -4.95 3.28 60.73
CA GLY A 176 -3.97 3.46 61.79
C GLY A 176 -2.69 4.21 61.37
N TYR A 177 -2.60 4.73 60.17
CA TYR A 177 -1.45 5.52 59.73
C TYR A 177 -1.64 7.00 60.09
N LEU A 178 -0.59 7.61 60.69
CA LEU A 178 -0.65 8.97 61.23
C LEU A 178 0.00 10.00 60.29
N TYR A 179 0.87 9.58 59.40
CA TYR A 179 1.66 10.47 58.54
C TYR A 179 1.50 10.13 57.07
N VAL A 180 1.48 11.19 56.24
CA VAL A 180 1.56 11.11 54.78
C VAL A 180 2.67 12.08 54.31
N ARG A 181 3.25 11.76 53.18
CA ARG A 181 4.09 12.70 52.44
C ARG A 181 3.24 13.22 51.29
N VAL A 182 3.11 14.55 51.17
CA VAL A 182 2.30 15.25 50.17
C VAL A 182 3.20 16.20 49.45
N ASP A 183 3.34 16.09 48.16
CA ASP A 183 4.13 16.96 47.26
C ASP A 183 5.56 17.20 47.76
N GLY A 184 6.14 16.17 48.33
CA GLY A 184 7.50 16.18 48.90
C GLY A 184 7.63 16.42 50.40
N GLU A 185 6.59 16.87 51.06
CA GLU A 185 6.62 17.15 52.49
C GLU A 185 5.91 16.11 53.37
N VAL A 186 6.54 15.64 54.44
CA VAL A 186 5.93 14.74 55.41
C VAL A 186 5.06 15.55 56.39
N ARG A 187 3.75 15.24 56.39
CA ARG A 187 2.74 15.94 57.20
C ARG A 187 1.93 14.92 58.04
N GLU A 188 1.47 15.36 59.22
CA GLU A 188 0.52 14.60 60.04
C GLU A 188 -0.88 14.70 59.43
N ILE A 189 -1.63 13.58 59.46
CA ILE A 189 -3.01 13.55 58.94
C ILE A 189 -3.95 14.15 59.96
N THR A 190 -4.41 15.35 59.74
CA THR A 190 -5.39 16.06 60.60
C THR A 190 -6.83 15.71 60.17
N HIS A 191 -7.79 15.89 61.09
CA HIS A 191 -9.20 15.68 60.76
C HIS A 191 -9.68 16.68 59.70
N GLY A 192 -10.28 16.16 58.62
CA GLY A 192 -10.77 17.00 57.52
C GLY A 192 -9.70 17.52 56.58
N MET A 193 -8.46 16.99 56.63
CA MET A 193 -7.38 17.34 55.73
C MET A 193 -7.80 17.22 54.26
N LYS A 194 -7.52 18.26 53.44
CA LYS A 194 -7.84 18.34 52.02
C LYS A 194 -6.73 19.05 51.27
N LEU A 195 -6.55 18.72 49.99
CA LEU A 195 -5.60 19.36 49.08
C LEU A 195 -6.34 20.25 48.07
N ASP A 196 -5.59 21.03 47.33
CA ASP A 196 -6.14 21.87 46.25
C ASP A 196 -6.67 21.02 45.11
N ARG A 197 -7.97 21.10 44.83
CA ARG A 197 -8.67 20.30 43.79
C ARG A 197 -8.11 20.44 42.39
N TYR A 198 -7.54 21.59 42.08
CA TYR A 198 -7.13 21.94 40.69
C TYR A 198 -5.67 21.68 40.42
N LYS A 199 -4.85 21.38 41.43
CA LYS A 199 -3.43 21.03 41.32
C LYS A 199 -3.22 19.53 41.26
N ASN A 200 -2.15 19.12 40.57
CA ASN A 200 -1.70 17.74 40.63
C ASN A 200 -0.96 17.50 41.94
N HIS A 201 -1.24 16.40 42.61
CA HIS A 201 -0.64 16.03 43.90
C HIS A 201 -0.03 14.64 43.81
N ASP A 202 1.07 14.47 44.58
CA ASP A 202 1.65 13.17 44.91
C ASP A 202 1.36 12.93 46.41
N VAL A 203 0.78 11.73 46.73
CA VAL A 203 0.44 11.37 48.07
C VAL A 203 0.99 9.98 48.39
N GLU A 204 1.91 9.92 49.31
CA GLU A 204 2.47 8.66 49.87
C GLU A 204 2.14 8.51 51.33
N VAL A 205 1.71 7.30 51.74
CA VAL A 205 1.50 7.01 53.13
C VAL A 205 2.81 6.58 53.81
N VAL A 206 3.11 7.08 54.98
CA VAL A 206 4.26 6.67 55.77
C VAL A 206 3.88 5.41 56.56
N ILE A 207 4.46 4.30 56.14
CA ILE A 207 4.17 2.98 56.74
C ILE A 207 4.93 2.79 58.05
N ASP A 208 6.22 3.15 58.04
CA ASP A 208 7.06 3.04 59.21
C ASP A 208 8.21 4.04 59.21
N LYS A 209 8.71 4.39 60.37
CA LYS A 209 9.88 5.21 60.64
C LYS A 209 10.84 4.41 61.52
N LEU A 210 11.94 3.92 60.98
CA LEU A 210 12.84 3.02 61.71
C LEU A 210 14.33 3.34 61.41
N VAL A 211 15.20 2.82 62.26
CA VAL A 211 16.65 2.80 62.05
C VAL A 211 16.99 1.37 61.60
N VAL A 212 17.68 1.23 60.46
CA VAL A 212 18.01 -0.09 59.92
C VAL A 212 19.06 -0.78 60.79
N ALA A 213 18.68 -1.92 61.37
CA ALA A 213 19.54 -2.72 62.24
C ALA A 213 20.64 -3.46 61.43
N GLU A 214 21.69 -3.95 62.11
CA GLU A 214 22.79 -4.65 61.49
C GLU A 214 22.46 -6.05 60.97
N LYS A 215 21.45 -6.75 61.54
CA LYS A 215 21.03 -8.10 61.14
C LYS A 215 19.54 -8.28 61.32
N ASP A 216 18.96 -9.08 60.44
CA ASP A 216 17.62 -9.72 60.35
C ASP A 216 16.52 -9.08 61.23
N ASP A 217 16.06 -7.90 60.86
CA ASP A 217 15.03 -7.16 61.55
C ASP A 217 13.62 -7.63 61.09
N ARG A 218 12.91 -8.37 61.96
CA ARG A 218 11.52 -8.80 61.72
C ARG A 218 10.60 -7.59 61.45
N ARG A 219 10.84 -6.45 62.09
CA ARG A 219 10.06 -5.24 61.92
C ARG A 219 10.26 -4.69 60.51
N LEU A 220 11.50 -4.65 60.04
CA LEU A 220 11.79 -4.20 58.67
C LEU A 220 11.10 -5.08 57.63
N LYS A 221 11.16 -6.42 57.76
CA LYS A 221 10.45 -7.36 56.89
C LYS A 221 8.94 -7.13 56.84
N GLN A 222 8.31 -6.95 58.01
CA GLN A 222 6.87 -6.66 58.10
C GLN A 222 6.51 -5.31 57.52
N SER A 223 7.33 -4.29 57.75
CA SER A 223 7.11 -2.94 57.22
C SER A 223 7.28 -2.87 55.73
N VAL A 224 8.29 -3.56 55.13
CA VAL A 224 8.46 -3.72 53.71
C VAL A 224 7.27 -4.44 53.07
N ALA A 225 6.86 -5.58 53.61
CA ALA A 225 5.69 -6.33 53.10
C ALA A 225 4.41 -5.49 53.18
N THR A 226 4.24 -4.68 54.21
CA THR A 226 3.08 -3.79 54.39
C THR A 226 3.15 -2.62 53.39
N ALA A 227 4.33 -2.00 53.20
CA ALA A 227 4.53 -0.93 52.21
C ALA A 227 4.23 -1.40 50.79
N MET A 228 4.75 -2.56 50.42
CA MET A 228 4.49 -3.17 49.12
C MET A 228 3.01 -3.51 48.90
N ARG A 229 2.30 -3.99 49.92
CA ARG A 229 0.87 -4.28 49.83
C ARG A 229 0.04 -3.01 49.71
N GLN A 230 0.32 -1.96 50.49
CA GLN A 230 -0.41 -0.69 50.42
C GLN A 230 -0.13 0.10 49.12
N GLY A 231 1.10 0.04 48.62
CA GLY A 231 1.53 0.68 47.41
C GLY A 231 1.33 -0.15 46.13
N ASP A 232 0.56 -1.24 46.16
CA ASP A 232 0.28 -2.12 45.01
C ASP A 232 1.57 -2.62 44.33
N GLY A 233 2.53 -3.11 45.14
CA GLY A 233 3.83 -3.58 44.64
C GLY A 233 4.88 -2.50 44.45
N LEU A 234 4.62 -1.26 44.87
CA LEU A 234 5.53 -0.13 44.85
C LEU A 234 5.82 0.36 46.28
N MET A 235 7.07 0.69 46.55
CA MET A 235 7.46 1.37 47.81
C MET A 235 8.59 2.35 47.59
N MET A 236 8.75 3.28 48.49
CA MET A 236 9.82 4.27 48.47
C MET A 236 10.50 4.30 49.84
N ILE A 237 11.78 4.58 49.83
CA ILE A 237 12.57 4.85 51.03
C ILE A 237 13.01 6.31 50.97
N LEU A 238 12.70 7.02 52.05
CA LEU A 238 13.21 8.37 52.30
C LEU A 238 14.28 8.27 53.36
N ASP A 239 15.52 8.62 53.04
CA ASP A 239 16.60 8.77 54.03
C ASP A 239 16.37 10.07 54.82
N ALA A 240 16.20 9.92 56.14
CA ALA A 240 15.87 11.06 57.01
C ALA A 240 16.97 12.09 57.20
N GLN A 241 18.23 11.78 56.83
CA GLN A 241 19.36 12.72 56.90
C GLN A 241 19.65 13.44 55.57
N SER A 242 19.64 12.67 54.45
CA SER A 242 19.95 13.20 53.11
C SER A 242 18.74 13.68 52.35
N GLU A 243 17.52 13.40 52.82
CA GLU A 243 16.24 13.63 52.16
C GLU A 243 16.14 12.95 50.75
N SER A 244 17.11 12.09 50.48
CA SER A 244 17.12 11.34 49.24
C SER A 244 16.04 10.26 49.18
N ILE A 245 15.45 10.11 48.02
CA ILE A 245 14.40 9.09 47.82
C ILE A 245 14.90 8.03 46.87
N ARG A 246 14.66 6.77 47.22
CA ARG A 246 14.87 5.63 46.32
C ARG A 246 13.60 4.80 46.21
N HIS A 247 13.30 4.43 45.00
CA HIS A 247 12.08 3.67 44.68
C HIS A 247 12.39 2.16 44.54
N TYR A 248 11.48 1.33 44.99
CA TYR A 248 11.53 -0.12 44.90
C TYR A 248 10.21 -0.66 44.38
N SER A 249 10.25 -1.64 43.52
CA SER A 249 9.04 -2.17 42.88
C SER A 249 9.16 -3.66 42.59
N LYS A 250 8.06 -4.36 42.72
CA LYS A 250 7.84 -5.69 42.15
C LYS A 250 7.55 -5.62 40.65
N ARG A 251 7.26 -4.44 40.11
CA ARG A 251 7.06 -4.15 38.68
C ARG A 251 8.31 -3.50 38.11
N LEU A 252 8.44 -3.50 36.79
CA LEU A 252 9.51 -2.76 36.11
C LEU A 252 9.42 -1.27 36.46
N MET A 253 10.45 -0.74 37.08
CA MET A 253 10.51 0.65 37.53
C MET A 253 11.92 1.20 37.43
N CYS A 254 12.02 2.48 37.08
CA CYS A 254 13.27 3.23 37.17
C CYS A 254 13.58 3.53 38.64
N PRO A 255 14.73 3.12 39.17
CA PRO A 255 15.06 3.35 40.59
C PRO A 255 15.29 4.84 40.90
N VAL A 256 15.62 5.65 39.91
CA VAL A 256 15.91 7.09 40.06
C VAL A 256 14.63 7.93 39.99
N THR A 257 13.81 7.73 38.94
CA THR A 257 12.64 8.59 38.69
C THR A 257 11.32 8.02 39.23
N GLY A 258 11.31 6.74 39.63
CA GLY A 258 10.08 6.05 40.07
C GLY A 258 9.09 5.80 38.90
N LEU A 259 9.46 6.11 37.65
CA LEU A 259 8.64 5.75 36.49
C LEU A 259 8.49 4.23 36.43
N SER A 260 7.27 3.74 36.32
CA SER A 260 6.99 2.30 36.25
C SER A 260 6.29 1.95 34.94
N TYR A 261 6.69 0.84 34.32
CA TYR A 261 6.03 0.27 33.15
C TYR A 261 5.14 -0.91 33.54
N ARG A 262 4.17 -1.19 32.71
CA ARG A 262 3.37 -2.42 32.84
C ARG A 262 4.25 -3.64 32.58
N GLU A 263 3.80 -4.82 33.05
CA GLU A 263 4.46 -6.09 32.68
C GLU A 263 4.45 -6.24 31.15
N PRO A 264 5.61 -6.49 30.53
CA PRO A 264 5.70 -6.54 29.07
C PRO A 264 4.94 -7.75 28.52
N ALA A 265 4.01 -7.49 27.64
CA ALA A 265 3.24 -8.49 26.90
C ALA A 265 3.24 -8.17 25.41
N PRO A 266 3.08 -9.14 24.50
CA PRO A 266 3.16 -8.91 23.05
C PRO A 266 2.26 -7.79 22.54
N HIS A 267 1.09 -7.57 23.14
CA HIS A 267 0.17 -6.49 22.75
C HIS A 267 0.69 -5.07 23.08
N ASN A 268 1.63 -4.93 24.03
CA ASN A 268 2.28 -3.65 24.34
C ASN A 268 3.21 -3.17 23.20
N PHE A 269 3.68 -4.09 22.37
CA PHE A 269 4.54 -3.82 21.21
C PHE A 269 3.76 -3.81 19.88
N SER A 270 2.43 -3.83 19.94
CA SER A 270 1.57 -3.80 18.75
C SER A 270 1.02 -2.40 18.50
N PHE A 271 1.29 -1.85 17.33
CA PHE A 271 0.68 -0.58 16.90
C PHE A 271 -0.82 -0.73 16.53
N ASN A 272 -1.34 -1.96 16.46
CA ASN A 272 -2.77 -2.26 16.28
C ASN A 272 -3.51 -2.41 17.62
N SER A 273 -2.78 -2.46 18.74
CA SER A 273 -3.35 -2.51 20.09
C SER A 273 -3.39 -1.12 20.72
N PRO A 274 -4.49 -0.72 21.37
CA PRO A 274 -4.56 0.56 22.09
C PRO A 274 -3.48 0.72 23.17
N GLN A 275 -2.94 -0.40 23.68
CA GLN A 275 -1.92 -0.41 24.74
C GLN A 275 -0.50 -0.17 24.20
N GLY A 276 -0.23 -0.53 22.93
CA GLY A 276 1.07 -0.34 22.30
C GLY A 276 1.11 0.84 21.32
N ALA A 277 -0.03 1.24 20.78
CA ALA A 277 -0.11 2.29 19.77
C ALA A 277 0.26 3.67 20.31
N CYS A 278 0.89 4.50 19.49
CA CYS A 278 1.08 5.92 19.76
C CYS A 278 -0.29 6.60 19.96
N PRO A 279 -0.50 7.34 21.06
CA PRO A 279 -1.79 7.95 21.36
C PRO A 279 -2.20 9.01 20.33
N LYS A 280 -1.26 9.74 19.71
CA LYS A 280 -1.51 10.80 18.75
C LYS A 280 -1.94 10.27 17.39
N CYS A 281 -1.17 9.36 16.78
CA CYS A 281 -1.47 8.79 15.46
C CYS A 281 -2.28 7.49 15.52
N LYS A 282 -2.60 6.98 16.70
CA LYS A 282 -3.34 5.72 16.91
C LYS A 282 -2.76 4.54 16.12
N GLY A 283 -1.43 4.47 16.02
CA GLY A 283 -0.71 3.39 15.34
C GLY A 283 -0.52 3.56 13.83
N LEU A 284 -0.88 4.70 13.24
CA LEU A 284 -0.70 4.96 11.81
C LEU A 284 0.72 5.42 11.45
N GLY A 285 1.46 6.03 12.39
CA GLY A 285 2.80 6.59 12.15
C GLY A 285 2.78 7.98 11.49
N VAL A 286 1.66 8.35 10.93
CA VAL A 286 1.43 9.63 10.23
C VAL A 286 0.18 10.32 10.78
N VAL A 287 0.11 11.61 10.58
CA VAL A 287 -1.06 12.45 10.93
C VAL A 287 -1.39 13.36 9.75
N ASN A 288 -2.67 13.62 9.55
CA ASN A 288 -3.09 14.63 8.59
C ASN A 288 -3.01 15.99 9.25
N GLN A 289 -2.19 16.86 8.69
CA GLN A 289 -2.02 18.26 9.10
C GLN A 289 -2.55 19.17 8.00
N ILE A 290 -3.18 20.26 8.36
CA ILE A 290 -3.60 21.26 7.38
C ILE A 290 -2.34 21.94 6.85
N ASP A 291 -2.24 22.01 5.53
CA ASP A 291 -1.14 22.64 4.80
C ASP A 291 -1.47 24.11 4.55
N VAL A 292 -0.72 24.99 5.19
CA VAL A 292 -0.93 26.45 5.10
C VAL A 292 -0.74 26.95 3.66
N ASP A 293 0.19 26.37 2.90
CA ASP A 293 0.42 26.77 1.51
C ASP A 293 -0.73 26.36 0.57
N LYS A 294 -1.45 25.29 0.91
CA LYS A 294 -2.68 24.91 0.21
C LYS A 294 -3.87 25.76 0.66
N VAL A 295 -3.86 26.24 1.89
CA VAL A 295 -4.90 27.14 2.41
C VAL A 295 -4.73 28.55 1.84
N ILE A 296 -3.49 29.03 1.71
CA ILE A 296 -3.14 30.34 1.12
C ILE A 296 -2.16 30.11 -0.06
N PRO A 297 -2.67 29.67 -1.22
CA PRO A 297 -1.80 29.34 -2.37
C PRO A 297 -1.21 30.56 -3.07
N ASP A 298 -1.82 31.73 -2.94
CA ASP A 298 -1.37 32.98 -3.56
C ASP A 298 -1.47 34.12 -2.55
N ARG A 299 -0.32 34.59 -2.07
CA ARG A 299 -0.21 35.68 -1.11
C ARG A 299 -0.35 37.07 -1.74
N GLU A 300 -0.36 37.18 -3.07
CA GLU A 300 -0.63 38.44 -3.78
C GLU A 300 -2.11 38.83 -3.71
N LEU A 301 -2.99 37.85 -3.54
CA LEU A 301 -4.42 38.09 -3.42
C LEU A 301 -4.81 38.56 -2.01
N SER A 302 -5.91 39.26 -1.93
CA SER A 302 -6.59 39.60 -0.67
C SER A 302 -7.61 38.54 -0.28
N ILE A 303 -8.01 38.51 1.00
CA ILE A 303 -9.08 37.61 1.49
C ILE A 303 -10.39 37.85 0.74
N TYR A 304 -10.67 39.07 0.36
CA TYR A 304 -11.83 39.45 -0.43
C TYR A 304 -11.80 38.81 -1.84
N GLU A 305 -10.65 38.72 -2.46
CA GLU A 305 -10.45 38.13 -3.78
C GLU A 305 -10.31 36.58 -3.74
N GLY A 306 -10.23 36.00 -2.54
CA GLY A 306 -10.18 34.56 -2.35
C GLY A 306 -8.80 33.98 -2.03
N ALA A 307 -7.90 34.76 -1.44
CA ALA A 307 -6.59 34.29 -1.00
C ALA A 307 -6.67 33.05 -0.09
N ILE A 308 -7.70 32.94 0.73
CA ILE A 308 -7.96 31.76 1.56
C ILE A 308 -8.81 30.79 0.74
N ALA A 309 -8.15 29.85 0.07
CA ALA A 309 -8.79 28.91 -0.86
C ALA A 309 -9.99 28.14 -0.26
N PRO A 310 -9.96 27.68 0.99
CA PRO A 310 -11.13 27.05 1.63
C PRO A 310 -12.36 27.94 1.76
N LEU A 311 -12.22 29.23 1.87
CA LEU A 311 -13.32 30.16 1.99
C LEU A 311 -13.80 30.68 0.61
N GLY A 312 -12.88 30.68 -0.37
CA GLY A 312 -13.12 31.24 -1.71
C GLY A 312 -13.26 32.77 -1.67
N LYS A 313 -13.83 33.35 -2.74
CA LYS A 313 -14.10 34.80 -2.80
C LYS A 313 -15.11 35.22 -1.76
N TYR A 314 -15.02 36.50 -1.34
CA TYR A 314 -15.90 37.08 -0.35
C TYR A 314 -17.37 36.74 -0.58
N LYS A 315 -18.04 36.35 0.48
CA LYS A 315 -19.48 36.11 0.59
C LYS A 315 -19.98 36.80 1.85
N ASN A 316 -21.23 37.23 1.83
CA ASN A 316 -21.85 37.80 3.01
C ASN A 316 -22.17 36.70 4.05
N ALA A 317 -21.12 36.24 4.75
CA ALA A 317 -21.15 35.13 5.71
C ALA A 317 -20.40 35.51 6.99
N MET A 318 -20.83 34.94 8.11
CA MET A 318 -20.31 35.23 9.45
C MET A 318 -18.80 35.11 9.57
N ILE A 319 -18.19 34.14 8.93
CA ILE A 319 -16.74 33.92 8.97
C ILE A 319 -15.97 35.12 8.40
N PHE A 320 -16.43 35.71 7.30
CA PHE A 320 -15.80 36.91 6.74
C PHE A 320 -15.98 38.16 7.60
N TRP A 321 -17.10 38.27 8.33
CA TRP A 321 -17.31 39.37 9.30
C TRP A 321 -16.38 39.21 10.49
N GLN A 322 -16.18 37.98 10.99
CA GLN A 322 -15.24 37.70 12.08
C GLN A 322 -13.81 38.04 11.67
N ILE A 323 -13.37 37.58 10.48
CA ILE A 323 -12.03 37.90 9.96
C ILE A 323 -11.89 39.40 9.72
N GLY A 324 -12.89 40.08 9.19
CA GLY A 324 -12.87 41.57 9.01
C GLY A 324 -12.71 42.30 10.31
N ALA A 325 -13.46 41.93 11.35
CA ALA A 325 -13.34 42.52 12.69
C ALA A 325 -12.00 42.21 13.38
N LEU A 326 -11.42 41.03 13.10
CA LEU A 326 -10.07 40.67 13.57
C LEU A 326 -8.99 41.53 12.92
N LEU A 327 -9.05 41.76 11.62
CA LEU A 327 -8.09 42.53 10.85
C LEU A 327 -8.12 44.02 11.23
N GLU A 328 -9.27 44.56 11.70
CA GLU A 328 -9.36 45.94 12.21
C GLU A 328 -8.35 46.19 13.37
N LYS A 329 -8.01 45.15 14.16
CA LYS A 329 -6.99 45.23 15.22
C LYS A 329 -5.57 45.53 14.70
N TYR A 330 -5.32 45.16 13.44
CA TYR A 330 -4.03 45.33 12.76
C TYR A 330 -4.05 46.44 11.70
N ASP A 331 -5.02 47.36 11.79
CA ASP A 331 -5.24 48.42 10.80
C ASP A 331 -5.36 47.96 9.36
N ALA A 332 -5.86 46.73 9.18
CA ALA A 332 -6.02 46.05 7.89
C ALA A 332 -7.49 45.75 7.59
N THR A 333 -7.77 45.39 6.34
CA THR A 333 -9.12 45.05 5.85
C THR A 333 -9.09 43.77 5.08
N LEU A 334 -10.27 43.19 4.79
CA LEU A 334 -10.41 42.01 3.91
C LEU A 334 -9.84 42.22 2.49
N LYS A 335 -9.62 43.46 2.05
CA LYS A 335 -9.05 43.82 0.74
C LYS A 335 -7.54 44.03 0.77
N THR A 336 -6.92 43.96 1.91
CA THR A 336 -5.45 44.02 2.05
C THR A 336 -4.85 42.72 1.54
N PRO A 337 -3.86 42.75 0.62
CA PRO A 337 -3.16 41.52 0.17
C PRO A 337 -2.51 40.80 1.35
N ILE A 338 -2.50 39.44 1.30
CA ILE A 338 -1.96 38.65 2.41
C ILE A 338 -0.47 38.98 2.70
N LYS A 339 0.32 39.25 1.66
CA LYS A 339 1.73 39.62 1.81
C LYS A 339 1.97 40.91 2.61
N GLU A 340 0.96 41.80 2.71
CA GLU A 340 1.02 43.05 3.43
C GLU A 340 0.49 42.96 4.86
N LEU A 341 -0.10 41.82 5.24
CA LEU A 341 -0.57 41.54 6.58
C LEU A 341 0.60 41.15 7.49
N PRO A 342 0.61 41.59 8.76
CA PRO A 342 1.56 41.10 9.75
C PRO A 342 1.39 39.56 9.96
N ASP A 343 2.49 38.87 10.27
CA ASP A 343 2.46 37.40 10.50
C ASP A 343 1.51 37.03 11.65
N ASP A 344 1.44 37.82 12.72
CA ASP A 344 0.50 37.63 13.84
C ASP A 344 -0.97 37.73 13.38
N ALA A 345 -1.29 38.61 12.44
CA ALA A 345 -2.65 38.68 11.86
C ALA A 345 -2.98 37.45 11.02
N ILE A 346 -2.02 36.93 10.25
CA ILE A 346 -2.15 35.72 9.47
C ILE A 346 -2.35 34.51 10.40
N ASP A 347 -1.58 34.44 11.48
CA ASP A 347 -1.68 33.35 12.46
C ASP A 347 -3.04 33.38 13.20
N GLU A 348 -3.54 34.56 13.60
CA GLU A 348 -4.86 34.66 14.21
C GLU A 348 -5.98 34.32 13.20
N VAL A 349 -5.85 34.67 11.93
CA VAL A 349 -6.81 34.27 10.88
C VAL A 349 -6.80 32.74 10.67
N LEU A 350 -5.63 32.13 10.70
CA LEU A 350 -5.50 30.68 10.48
C LEU A 350 -5.90 29.85 11.70
N TYR A 351 -5.39 30.21 12.89
CA TYR A 351 -5.47 29.36 14.10
C TYR A 351 -6.50 29.87 15.13
N GLY A 352 -7.04 31.07 14.93
CA GLY A 352 -8.02 31.66 15.84
C GLY A 352 -7.40 32.59 16.86
N SER A 353 -8.26 33.29 17.59
CA SER A 353 -7.90 34.22 18.65
C SER A 353 -8.62 33.89 19.95
N ASP A 354 -7.90 33.90 21.08
CA ASP A 354 -8.49 33.73 22.41
C ASP A 354 -9.29 34.97 22.86
N GLU A 355 -9.12 36.11 22.20
CA GLU A 355 -9.84 37.33 22.47
C GLU A 355 -11.26 37.29 21.87
N ARG A 356 -12.20 37.90 22.58
CA ARG A 356 -13.56 38.05 22.05
C ARG A 356 -13.59 39.19 21.03
N ILE A 357 -13.98 38.84 19.79
CA ILE A 357 -14.04 39.78 18.67
C ILE A 357 -15.42 40.44 18.66
N LYS A 358 -15.45 41.76 18.53
CA LYS A 358 -16.69 42.54 18.46
C LYS A 358 -17.17 42.66 17.00
N ILE A 359 -18.32 42.07 16.71
CA ILE A 359 -18.96 42.19 15.40
C ILE A 359 -20.06 43.27 15.49
N LYS A 360 -19.94 44.25 14.59
CA LYS A 360 -20.86 45.43 14.58
C LYS A 360 -22.30 45.01 14.24
N SER A 361 -23.26 45.54 14.98
CA SER A 361 -24.70 45.28 14.83
C SER A 361 -25.24 45.52 13.40
N SER A 362 -24.67 46.50 12.69
CA SER A 362 -25.03 46.85 11.30
C SER A 362 -24.77 45.69 10.27
N LEU A 363 -23.82 44.77 10.58
CA LEU A 363 -23.51 43.64 9.72
C LEU A 363 -24.47 42.47 9.93
N ILE A 364 -25.00 42.33 11.14
CA ILE A 364 -25.87 41.20 11.55
C ILE A 364 -27.34 41.55 11.47
N GLY A 365 -27.68 42.86 11.33
CA GLY A 365 -29.06 43.37 11.31
C GLY A 365 -29.73 43.28 12.68
N THR A 366 -28.97 43.36 13.78
CA THR A 366 -29.45 43.33 15.17
C THR A 366 -29.32 44.70 15.81
N SER A 367 -29.98 44.92 16.95
CA SER A 367 -29.95 46.20 17.70
C SER A 367 -28.76 46.34 18.65
N SER A 368 -27.95 45.31 18.83
CA SER A 368 -26.79 45.30 19.74
C SER A 368 -25.59 44.57 19.14
N ASP A 369 -24.38 45.01 19.48
CA ASP A 369 -23.10 44.43 19.07
C ASP A 369 -22.94 43.03 19.67
N TYR A 370 -22.36 42.12 18.90
CA TYR A 370 -22.16 40.73 19.31
C TYR A 370 -20.66 40.44 19.56
N PHE A 371 -20.36 39.75 20.65
CA PHE A 371 -18.99 39.31 20.99
C PHE A 371 -18.90 37.83 20.78
N VAL A 372 -17.99 37.40 19.89
CA VAL A 372 -17.74 35.99 19.53
C VAL A 372 -16.24 35.65 19.64
N THR A 373 -15.95 34.39 19.91
CA THR A 373 -14.60 33.85 19.76
C THR A 373 -14.41 33.36 18.33
N TYR A 374 -13.26 33.66 17.75
CA TYR A 374 -12.92 33.20 16.41
C TYR A 374 -11.96 32.00 16.50
N GLU A 375 -12.39 30.86 15.97
CA GLU A 375 -11.67 29.59 16.11
C GLU A 375 -10.62 29.31 15.02
N GLY A 376 -10.57 30.13 13.98
CA GLY A 376 -9.61 30.02 12.88
C GLY A 376 -10.05 29.12 11.72
N VAL A 377 -9.46 29.38 10.54
CA VAL A 377 -9.75 28.62 9.31
C VAL A 377 -9.29 27.17 9.43
N VAL A 378 -8.17 26.90 10.08
CA VAL A 378 -7.63 25.53 10.28
C VAL A 378 -8.62 24.67 11.06
N LYS A 379 -9.20 25.19 12.14
CA LYS A 379 -10.19 24.45 12.94
C LYS A 379 -11.48 24.23 12.15
N TYR A 380 -11.89 25.20 11.35
CA TYR A 380 -13.03 25.05 10.44
C TYR A 380 -12.85 23.88 9.46
N ILE A 381 -11.65 23.74 8.85
CA ILE A 381 -11.32 22.62 7.96
C ILE A 381 -11.30 21.31 8.74
N GLN A 382 -10.70 21.29 9.96
CA GLN A 382 -10.66 20.09 10.80
C GLN A 382 -12.03 19.57 11.19
N MET A 383 -12.97 20.46 11.53
CA MET A 383 -14.39 20.08 11.80
C MET A 383 -15.03 19.38 10.59
N LEU A 384 -14.71 19.81 9.36
CA LEU A 384 -15.21 19.19 8.14
C LEU A 384 -14.54 17.84 7.80
N GLN A 385 -13.41 17.51 8.45
CA GLN A 385 -12.76 16.20 8.36
C GLN A 385 -13.34 15.17 9.35
N GLU A 386 -14.10 15.60 10.34
CA GLU A 386 -14.69 14.71 11.33
C GLU A 386 -15.78 13.80 10.73
N LYS A 387 -16.03 12.66 11.39
CA LYS A 387 -16.94 11.62 10.89
C LYS A 387 -18.40 12.08 10.72
N ASP A 388 -18.79 13.12 11.43
CA ASP A 388 -20.16 13.66 11.40
C ASP A 388 -20.42 14.59 10.20
N ALA A 389 -19.35 14.98 9.47
CA ALA A 389 -19.50 15.76 8.25
C ALA A 389 -19.91 14.89 7.05
N SER A 390 -20.54 15.50 6.05
CA SER A 390 -20.90 14.77 4.82
C SER A 390 -19.65 14.27 4.07
N ALA A 391 -19.75 13.14 3.36
CA ALA A 391 -18.66 12.57 2.59
C ALA A 391 -18.06 13.56 1.55
N ILE A 392 -18.90 14.47 1.02
CA ILE A 392 -18.47 15.52 0.09
C ILE A 392 -17.61 16.57 0.83
N ALA A 393 -18.03 16.97 2.04
CA ALA A 393 -17.29 17.93 2.87
C ALA A 393 -15.96 17.35 3.35
N GLN A 394 -15.93 16.07 3.76
CA GLN A 394 -14.70 15.37 4.12
C GLN A 394 -13.71 15.34 2.97
N LYS A 395 -14.14 14.90 1.78
CA LYS A 395 -13.29 14.85 0.60
C LYS A 395 -12.79 16.23 0.15
N TRP A 396 -13.61 17.27 0.35
CA TRP A 396 -13.20 18.64 0.07
C TRP A 396 -12.15 19.12 1.09
N ALA A 397 -12.32 18.85 2.37
CA ALA A 397 -11.37 19.22 3.43
C ALA A 397 -10.02 18.47 3.31
N GLU A 398 -10.03 17.25 2.79
CA GLU A 398 -8.82 16.45 2.51
C GLU A 398 -7.88 17.14 1.51
N GLN A 399 -8.38 17.97 0.61
CA GLN A 399 -7.55 18.69 -0.38
C GLN A 399 -6.58 19.68 0.27
N PHE A 400 -6.91 20.20 1.45
CA PHE A 400 -6.09 21.14 2.20
C PHE A 400 -5.21 20.47 3.25
N ALA A 401 -5.25 19.14 3.32
CA ALA A 401 -4.42 18.38 4.23
C ALA A 401 -3.16 17.85 3.55
N LYS A 402 -2.09 17.74 4.33
CA LYS A 402 -0.87 17.03 3.99
C LYS A 402 -0.62 15.95 5.02
N THR A 403 -0.35 14.74 4.57
CA THR A 403 0.05 13.65 5.46
C THR A 403 1.49 13.87 5.88
N THR A 404 1.72 14.08 7.17
CA THR A 404 3.05 14.27 7.75
C THR A 404 3.39 13.17 8.73
N VAL A 405 4.68 12.95 8.95
CA VAL A 405 5.15 12.00 9.97
C VAL A 405 4.66 12.46 11.34
N CYS A 406 4.14 11.55 12.15
CA CYS A 406 3.63 11.86 13.47
C CYS A 406 4.75 12.49 14.35
N PRO A 407 4.58 13.72 14.88
CA PRO A 407 5.63 14.38 15.64
C PRO A 407 5.93 13.72 16.98
N GLU A 408 5.00 12.95 17.53
CA GLU A 408 5.18 12.26 18.81
C GLU A 408 5.98 10.97 18.67
N CYS A 409 5.61 10.08 17.75
CA CYS A 409 6.31 8.81 17.56
C CYS A 409 7.32 8.83 16.41
N LYS A 410 7.46 9.93 15.68
CA LYS A 410 8.38 10.09 14.54
C LYS A 410 8.30 8.93 13.54
N GLY A 411 7.08 8.48 13.24
CA GLY A 411 6.82 7.36 12.32
C GLY A 411 6.83 5.97 12.96
N ALA A 412 7.28 5.82 14.21
CA ALA A 412 7.44 4.53 14.87
C ALA A 412 6.10 3.80 15.20
N ARG A 413 4.96 4.46 15.08
CA ARG A 413 3.61 3.93 15.33
C ARG A 413 3.32 3.50 16.77
N LEU A 414 4.35 3.32 17.61
CA LEU A 414 4.28 2.82 18.98
C LEU A 414 4.34 3.96 20.00
N ASN A 415 3.89 3.69 21.21
CA ASN A 415 4.01 4.59 22.34
C ASN A 415 5.45 4.66 22.88
N LYS A 416 5.71 5.63 23.76
CA LYS A 416 7.05 5.85 24.32
C LYS A 416 7.56 4.68 25.14
N GLU A 417 6.69 4.00 25.89
CA GLU A 417 7.08 2.85 26.72
C GLU A 417 7.62 1.71 25.85
N ALA A 418 6.88 1.31 24.79
CA ALA A 418 7.27 0.24 23.89
C ALA A 418 8.59 0.51 23.16
N LEU A 419 8.85 1.77 22.80
CA LEU A 419 10.08 2.18 22.11
C LEU A 419 11.33 2.19 23.03
N HIS A 420 11.15 2.10 24.36
CA HIS A 420 12.25 2.04 25.32
C HIS A 420 12.55 0.63 25.84
N PHE A 421 11.97 -0.39 25.22
CA PHE A 421 12.48 -1.76 25.34
C PHE A 421 13.53 -2.01 24.26
N ARG A 422 14.67 -2.59 24.65
CA ARG A 422 15.80 -2.88 23.75
C ARG A 422 16.26 -4.32 23.89
N ILE A 423 16.72 -4.86 22.76
CA ILE A 423 17.53 -6.06 22.72
C ILE A 423 18.91 -5.60 22.21
N HIS A 424 19.92 -5.73 23.08
CA HIS A 424 21.21 -5.09 22.89
C HIS A 424 21.01 -3.56 22.72
N ASP A 425 21.28 -3.02 21.53
CA ASP A 425 21.21 -1.58 21.23
C ASP A 425 19.93 -1.14 20.50
N LYS A 426 19.10 -2.08 20.04
CA LYS A 426 17.96 -1.83 19.15
C LYS A 426 16.60 -1.98 19.83
N ASN A 427 15.70 -1.06 19.53
CA ASN A 427 14.28 -1.23 19.83
C ASN A 427 13.54 -1.89 18.66
N ILE A 428 12.29 -2.30 18.87
CA ILE A 428 11.50 -3.02 17.87
C ILE A 428 11.26 -2.20 16.58
N ASN A 429 11.12 -0.88 16.68
CA ASN A 429 10.91 -0.04 15.51
C ASN A 429 12.20 0.13 14.70
N GLU A 430 13.35 0.24 15.34
CA GLU A 430 14.66 0.29 14.66
C GLU A 430 14.88 -0.98 13.87
N LEU A 431 14.57 -2.17 14.43
CA LEU A 431 14.63 -3.43 13.68
C LEU A 431 13.62 -3.48 12.53
N ALA A 432 12.38 -3.01 12.77
CA ALA A 432 11.35 -3.01 11.74
C ALA A 432 11.63 -2.05 10.57
N ASN A 433 12.49 -1.05 10.75
CA ASN A 433 12.92 -0.09 9.74
C ASN A 433 14.23 -0.48 9.02
N MET A 434 14.89 -1.55 9.44
CA MET A 434 16.02 -2.11 8.71
C MET A 434 15.54 -2.78 7.42
N ASP A 435 16.37 -2.73 6.39
CA ASP A 435 16.16 -3.55 5.22
C ASP A 435 16.29 -5.03 5.61
N ILE A 436 15.56 -5.93 4.94
CA ILE A 436 15.45 -7.34 5.34
C ILE A 436 16.82 -8.02 5.41
N ASN A 437 17.75 -7.69 4.49
CA ASN A 437 19.13 -8.19 4.53
C ASN A 437 19.86 -7.72 5.79
N GLU A 438 19.82 -6.41 6.13
CA GLU A 438 20.46 -5.86 7.34
C GLU A 438 19.87 -6.49 8.61
N LEU A 439 18.54 -6.66 8.64
CA LEU A 439 17.83 -7.28 9.76
C LEU A 439 18.22 -8.76 9.93
N TYR A 440 18.35 -9.50 8.83
CA TYR A 440 18.76 -10.89 8.85
C TYR A 440 20.20 -11.03 9.41
N ASP A 441 21.12 -10.21 8.90
CA ASP A 441 22.52 -10.21 9.36
C ASP A 441 22.65 -9.84 10.84
N TRP A 442 21.87 -8.87 11.31
CA TRP A 442 21.83 -8.49 12.72
C TRP A 442 21.28 -9.63 13.60
N LEU A 443 20.21 -10.29 13.15
CA LEU A 443 19.60 -11.41 13.89
C LEU A 443 20.49 -12.65 13.91
N MET A 444 21.33 -12.86 12.90
CA MET A 444 22.32 -13.96 12.92
C MET A 444 23.39 -13.75 13.99
N LYS A 445 23.72 -12.50 14.35
CA LYS A 445 24.71 -12.12 15.35
C LYS A 445 24.12 -11.88 16.74
N VAL A 446 22.80 -11.73 16.88
CA VAL A 446 22.15 -11.33 18.14
C VAL A 446 22.45 -12.30 19.31
N ASP A 447 22.67 -13.58 19.02
CA ASP A 447 22.97 -14.59 20.04
C ASP A 447 24.26 -14.26 20.82
N GLU A 448 25.22 -13.53 20.25
CA GLU A 448 26.45 -13.11 20.89
C GLU A 448 26.20 -12.08 22.01
N PHE A 449 25.13 -11.32 21.89
CA PHE A 449 24.79 -10.21 22.81
C PHE A 449 23.76 -10.61 23.89
N LEU A 450 23.11 -11.77 23.73
CA LEU A 450 22.10 -12.25 24.67
C LEU A 450 22.73 -12.95 25.86
N SER A 451 22.18 -12.71 27.06
CA SER A 451 22.50 -13.50 28.25
C SER A 451 22.02 -14.96 28.09
N ASP A 452 22.57 -15.89 28.88
CA ASP A 452 22.20 -17.33 28.83
C ASP A 452 20.70 -17.55 29.08
N LYS A 453 20.08 -16.74 29.93
CA LYS A 453 18.64 -16.77 30.17
C LYS A 453 17.86 -16.33 28.94
N GLN A 454 18.25 -15.23 28.32
CA GLN A 454 17.62 -14.71 27.12
C GLN A 454 17.78 -15.70 25.94
N LYS A 455 18.97 -16.30 25.75
CA LYS A 455 19.18 -17.33 24.73
C LYS A 455 18.20 -18.48 24.85
N LYS A 456 18.04 -19.04 26.05
CA LYS A 456 17.10 -20.15 26.28
C LYS A 456 15.65 -19.79 25.98
N ILE A 457 15.25 -18.54 26.23
CA ILE A 457 13.88 -18.06 26.01
C ILE A 457 13.64 -17.77 24.52
N SER A 458 14.65 -17.26 23.81
CA SER A 458 14.48 -16.70 22.45
C SER A 458 14.78 -17.70 21.32
N VAL A 459 15.34 -18.88 21.63
CA VAL A 459 15.87 -19.82 20.60
C VAL A 459 14.84 -20.19 19.54
N GLU A 460 13.63 -20.58 19.92
CA GLU A 460 12.58 -20.96 18.97
C GLU A 460 12.00 -19.73 18.24
N ILE A 461 11.89 -18.59 18.93
CA ILE A 461 11.41 -17.35 18.35
C ILE A 461 12.37 -16.85 17.27
N LEU A 462 13.66 -16.84 17.58
CA LEU A 462 14.71 -16.43 16.64
C LEU A 462 14.79 -17.35 15.41
N LYS A 463 14.66 -18.66 15.62
CA LYS A 463 14.61 -19.64 14.54
C LYS A 463 13.48 -19.33 13.56
N GLU A 464 12.25 -19.07 14.07
CA GLU A 464 11.11 -18.74 13.24
C GLU A 464 11.28 -17.42 12.46
N ILE A 465 11.82 -16.39 13.13
CA ILE A 465 12.09 -15.11 12.47
C ILE A 465 13.14 -15.29 11.36
N ARG A 466 14.26 -15.95 11.65
CA ARG A 466 15.36 -16.18 10.68
C ARG A 466 14.88 -16.96 9.47
N THR A 467 14.07 -17.99 9.70
CA THR A 467 13.51 -18.81 8.62
C THR A 467 12.62 -17.98 7.69
N ARG A 468 11.69 -17.19 8.24
CA ARG A 468 10.80 -16.34 7.45
C ARG A 468 11.54 -15.23 6.71
N LEU A 469 12.54 -14.60 7.34
CA LEU A 469 13.37 -13.60 6.68
C LEU A 469 14.16 -14.20 5.53
N LYS A 470 14.70 -15.41 5.70
CA LYS A 470 15.41 -16.12 4.63
C LYS A 470 14.52 -16.32 3.40
N PHE A 471 13.26 -16.74 3.57
CA PHE A 471 12.34 -16.88 2.45
C PHE A 471 12.06 -15.54 1.74
N LEU A 472 12.00 -14.42 2.46
CA LEU A 472 11.88 -13.10 1.84
C LEU A 472 13.13 -12.73 1.03
N LEU A 473 14.32 -13.08 1.50
CA LEU A 473 15.58 -12.90 0.78
C LEU A 473 15.64 -13.78 -0.49
N ASP A 474 15.20 -15.01 -0.38
CA ASP A 474 15.23 -15.99 -1.47
C ASP A 474 14.30 -15.57 -2.64
N VAL A 475 13.18 -14.89 -2.35
CA VAL A 475 12.29 -14.31 -3.38
C VAL A 475 12.71 -12.90 -3.85
N GLY A 476 13.89 -12.40 -3.45
CA GLY A 476 14.44 -11.12 -3.91
C GLY A 476 13.76 -9.88 -3.31
N LEU A 477 13.34 -9.94 -2.04
CA LEU A 477 12.74 -8.82 -1.30
C LEU A 477 13.69 -8.25 -0.23
N ASP A 478 14.99 -8.36 -0.45
CA ASP A 478 16.09 -7.98 0.44
C ASP A 478 16.08 -6.47 0.83
N TYR A 479 15.59 -5.62 -0.06
CA TYR A 479 15.52 -4.17 0.09
C TYR A 479 14.29 -3.64 0.83
N LEU A 480 13.29 -4.48 1.13
CA LEU A 480 12.09 -4.05 1.87
C LEU A 480 12.38 -3.95 3.36
N ALA A 481 11.64 -3.06 4.04
CA ALA A 481 11.61 -3.00 5.50
C ALA A 481 10.29 -3.59 6.03
N LEU A 482 10.31 -4.20 7.23
CA LEU A 482 9.11 -4.79 7.83
C LEU A 482 8.02 -3.75 8.14
N ASN A 483 8.39 -2.50 8.39
CA ASN A 483 7.47 -1.40 8.69
C ASN A 483 6.83 -0.79 7.43
N ARG A 484 7.26 -1.18 6.22
CA ARG A 484 6.69 -0.69 4.97
C ARG A 484 5.21 -1.07 4.86
N SER A 485 4.37 -0.07 4.55
CA SER A 485 2.92 -0.26 4.41
C SER A 485 2.58 -1.15 3.22
N SER A 486 1.67 -2.11 3.40
CA SER A 486 1.21 -2.98 2.31
C SER A 486 0.52 -2.22 1.17
N VAL A 487 -0.03 -1.03 1.45
CA VAL A 487 -0.66 -0.17 0.42
C VAL A 487 0.38 0.42 -0.55
N SER A 488 1.64 0.57 -0.12
CA SER A 488 2.72 1.13 -0.93
C SER A 488 3.49 0.08 -1.76
N LEU A 489 3.11 -1.19 -1.65
CA LEU A 489 3.75 -2.28 -2.38
C LEU A 489 3.24 -2.36 -3.81
N SER A 490 4.14 -2.69 -4.74
CA SER A 490 3.75 -3.08 -6.09
C SER A 490 3.00 -4.43 -6.08
N GLY A 491 2.29 -4.73 -7.17
CA GLY A 491 1.61 -6.02 -7.33
C GLY A 491 2.56 -7.20 -7.18
N GLY A 492 3.71 -7.15 -7.83
CA GLY A 492 4.74 -8.18 -7.76
C GLY A 492 5.38 -8.31 -6.37
N GLU A 493 5.67 -7.21 -5.66
CA GLU A 493 6.16 -7.25 -4.27
C GLU A 493 5.15 -7.94 -3.34
N SER A 494 3.87 -7.57 -3.44
CA SER A 494 2.80 -8.17 -2.65
C SER A 494 2.63 -9.66 -2.92
N GLN A 495 2.72 -10.08 -4.18
CA GLN A 495 2.65 -11.48 -4.59
C GLN A 495 3.83 -12.30 -4.04
N ARG A 496 5.06 -11.78 -4.12
CA ARG A 496 6.26 -12.43 -3.60
C ARG A 496 6.26 -12.54 -2.07
N ILE A 497 5.72 -11.54 -1.36
CA ILE A 497 5.51 -11.64 0.09
C ILE A 497 4.59 -12.80 0.42
N ARG A 498 3.47 -12.97 -0.32
CA ARG A 498 2.57 -14.10 -0.14
C ARG A 498 3.26 -15.43 -0.45
N LEU A 499 4.03 -15.49 -1.53
CA LEU A 499 4.81 -16.68 -1.89
C LEU A 499 5.78 -17.06 -0.76
N ALA A 500 6.59 -16.10 -0.26
CA ALA A 500 7.52 -16.34 0.85
C ALA A 500 6.79 -16.83 2.11
N THR A 501 5.60 -16.27 2.41
CA THR A 501 4.77 -16.69 3.55
C THR A 501 4.28 -18.13 3.36
N GLN A 502 3.89 -18.53 2.14
CA GLN A 502 3.44 -19.89 1.84
C GLN A 502 4.59 -20.92 1.89
N ILE A 503 5.76 -20.58 1.35
CA ILE A 503 6.96 -21.41 1.50
C ILE A 503 7.28 -21.60 2.99
N GLY A 504 7.19 -20.53 3.77
CA GLY A 504 7.38 -20.52 5.21
C GLY A 504 6.40 -21.39 6.00
N SER A 505 5.23 -21.70 5.45
CA SER A 505 4.24 -22.58 6.09
C SER A 505 4.65 -24.07 6.06
N GLN A 506 5.63 -24.43 5.22
CA GLN A 506 6.14 -25.80 5.02
C GLN A 506 5.04 -26.84 4.75
N LEU A 507 3.96 -26.43 4.08
CA LEU A 507 2.89 -27.32 3.66
C LEU A 507 3.40 -28.26 2.57
N VAL A 508 2.95 -29.51 2.61
CA VAL A 508 3.28 -30.55 1.64
C VAL A 508 2.02 -31.08 0.99
N ASN A 509 2.14 -31.63 -0.22
CA ASN A 509 1.03 -32.17 -1.01
C ASN A 509 -0.06 -31.14 -1.30
N VAL A 510 0.35 -29.90 -1.55
CA VAL A 510 -0.52 -28.76 -1.93
C VAL A 510 -0.29 -28.45 -3.41
N LEU A 511 -1.34 -28.01 -4.09
CA LEU A 511 -1.26 -27.44 -5.43
C LEU A 511 -1.22 -25.92 -5.34
N TYR A 512 -0.09 -25.32 -5.68
CA TYR A 512 0.06 -23.88 -5.78
C TYR A 512 -0.17 -23.42 -7.21
N ILE A 513 -0.99 -22.37 -7.38
CA ILE A 513 -1.25 -21.75 -8.69
C ILE A 513 -0.87 -20.27 -8.60
N LEU A 514 0.10 -19.84 -9.42
CA LEU A 514 0.65 -18.48 -9.43
C LEU A 514 0.34 -17.78 -10.76
N ASP A 515 -0.01 -16.49 -10.66
CA ASP A 515 -0.28 -15.64 -11.82
C ASP A 515 0.90 -14.69 -12.05
N GLU A 516 1.66 -14.94 -13.10
CA GLU A 516 2.79 -14.14 -13.57
C GLU A 516 3.73 -13.64 -12.45
N PRO A 517 4.34 -14.53 -11.65
CA PRO A 517 5.13 -14.13 -10.49
C PRO A 517 6.46 -13.40 -10.84
N SER A 518 6.91 -13.44 -12.10
CA SER A 518 8.11 -12.75 -12.58
C SER A 518 7.91 -11.25 -12.83
N ILE A 519 6.67 -10.73 -12.71
CA ILE A 519 6.34 -9.33 -13.01
C ILE A 519 7.17 -8.35 -12.18
N GLY A 520 7.69 -7.32 -12.87
CA GLY A 520 8.48 -6.24 -12.27
C GLY A 520 9.83 -6.72 -11.72
N LEU A 521 10.29 -7.91 -12.12
CA LEU A 521 11.59 -8.43 -11.74
C LEU A 521 12.65 -8.13 -12.80
N HIS A 522 13.81 -7.69 -12.31
CA HIS A 522 15.03 -7.74 -13.09
C HIS A 522 15.46 -9.19 -13.31
N GLN A 523 16.15 -9.50 -14.42
CA GLN A 523 16.59 -10.88 -14.73
C GLN A 523 17.38 -11.55 -13.60
N ARG A 524 18.19 -10.79 -12.87
CA ARG A 524 18.89 -11.29 -11.68
C ARG A 524 17.92 -11.87 -10.63
N ASP A 525 16.84 -11.15 -10.37
CA ASP A 525 15.89 -11.52 -9.31
C ASP A 525 14.94 -12.63 -9.79
N ASN A 526 14.70 -12.73 -11.10
CA ASN A 526 13.92 -13.80 -11.71
C ASN A 526 14.54 -15.19 -11.48
N LEU A 527 15.87 -15.31 -11.57
CA LEU A 527 16.58 -16.55 -11.26
C LEU A 527 16.38 -17.00 -9.80
N ARG A 528 16.36 -16.05 -8.85
CA ARG A 528 16.07 -16.36 -7.44
C ARG A 528 14.64 -16.88 -7.26
N LEU A 529 13.67 -16.24 -7.91
CA LEU A 529 12.29 -16.69 -7.89
C LEU A 529 12.12 -18.11 -8.44
N ILE A 530 12.75 -18.42 -9.58
CA ILE A 530 12.73 -19.76 -10.17
C ILE A 530 13.24 -20.80 -9.18
N ASN A 531 14.35 -20.52 -8.49
CA ASN A 531 14.91 -21.43 -7.48
C ASN A 531 13.95 -21.63 -6.31
N SER A 532 13.31 -20.58 -5.83
CA SER A 532 12.31 -20.67 -4.75
C SER A 532 11.08 -21.51 -5.15
N LEU A 533 10.63 -21.42 -6.40
CA LEU A 533 9.55 -22.26 -6.91
C LEU A 533 9.97 -23.74 -7.03
N LYS A 534 11.23 -24.01 -7.40
CA LYS A 534 11.78 -25.36 -7.41
C LYS A 534 11.89 -25.94 -5.99
N GLU A 535 12.34 -25.14 -5.03
CA GLU A 535 12.34 -25.54 -3.62
C GLU A 535 10.94 -25.88 -3.10
N LEU A 536 9.93 -25.05 -3.46
CA LEU A 536 8.53 -25.33 -3.12
C LEU A 536 8.03 -26.65 -3.70
N ARG A 537 8.39 -26.95 -4.95
CA ARG A 537 8.12 -28.24 -5.61
C ARG A 537 8.82 -29.40 -4.89
N ASP A 538 10.12 -29.24 -4.59
CA ASP A 538 10.97 -30.28 -4.00
C ASP A 538 10.55 -30.65 -2.57
N MET A 539 9.78 -29.78 -1.90
CA MET A 539 9.08 -30.09 -0.66
C MET A 539 7.89 -31.06 -0.84
N GLY A 540 7.61 -31.55 -2.05
CA GLY A 540 6.51 -32.46 -2.35
C GLY A 540 5.20 -31.75 -2.72
N ASN A 541 5.27 -30.57 -3.32
CA ASN A 541 4.14 -29.81 -3.80
C ASN A 541 4.06 -29.81 -5.33
N SER A 542 2.86 -29.58 -5.87
CA SER A 542 2.66 -29.30 -7.29
C SER A 542 2.56 -27.76 -7.48
N VAL A 543 3.26 -27.24 -8.48
CA VAL A 543 3.31 -25.79 -8.73
C VAL A 543 2.90 -25.52 -10.17
N ILE A 544 1.80 -24.82 -10.37
CA ILE A 544 1.35 -24.33 -11.69
C ILE A 544 1.61 -22.83 -11.76
N VAL A 545 2.28 -22.40 -12.80
CA VAL A 545 2.61 -20.98 -13.03
C VAL A 545 2.05 -20.56 -14.38
N VAL A 546 1.22 -19.52 -14.40
CA VAL A 546 0.85 -18.85 -15.66
C VAL A 546 1.93 -17.84 -15.96
N GLU A 547 2.68 -18.02 -17.04
CA GLU A 547 3.88 -17.21 -17.32
C GLU A 547 4.20 -17.01 -18.80
N HIS A 548 4.96 -15.93 -19.05
CA HIS A 548 5.47 -15.57 -20.38
C HIS A 548 7.00 -15.43 -20.41
N ASP A 549 7.65 -15.56 -19.25
CA ASP A 549 9.10 -15.42 -19.15
C ASP A 549 9.83 -16.63 -19.74
N LYS A 550 10.86 -16.36 -20.56
CA LYS A 550 11.64 -17.40 -21.24
C LYS A 550 12.36 -18.30 -20.26
N ASP A 551 13.01 -17.74 -19.24
CA ASP A 551 13.83 -18.48 -18.29
C ASP A 551 12.95 -19.37 -17.40
N MET A 552 11.76 -18.87 -17.03
CA MET A 552 10.76 -19.64 -16.27
C MET A 552 10.26 -20.85 -17.09
N MET A 553 9.92 -20.65 -18.37
CA MET A 553 9.49 -21.74 -19.26
C MET A 553 10.56 -22.81 -19.45
N LEU A 554 11.81 -22.38 -19.67
CA LEU A 554 12.94 -23.31 -19.86
C LEU A 554 13.35 -24.03 -18.57
N ALA A 555 13.08 -23.45 -17.41
CA ALA A 555 13.39 -24.01 -16.10
C ALA A 555 12.29 -24.94 -15.55
N ALA A 556 11.10 -24.97 -16.20
CA ALA A 556 9.97 -25.81 -15.81
C ALA A 556 10.25 -27.31 -16.06
N ASP A 557 9.53 -28.16 -15.35
CA ASP A 557 9.52 -29.62 -15.61
C ASP A 557 8.55 -29.96 -16.76
N TYR A 558 7.46 -29.18 -16.87
CA TYR A 558 6.40 -29.39 -17.84
C TYR A 558 5.83 -28.05 -18.33
N VAL A 559 5.47 -27.97 -19.61
CA VAL A 559 4.92 -26.74 -20.22
C VAL A 559 3.64 -27.09 -20.96
N ILE A 560 2.61 -26.26 -20.76
CA ILE A 560 1.36 -26.30 -21.53
C ILE A 560 1.24 -24.98 -22.29
N ASP A 561 1.24 -25.05 -23.62
CA ASP A 561 1.06 -23.89 -24.50
C ASP A 561 -0.39 -23.80 -24.96
N MET A 562 -1.04 -22.66 -24.66
CA MET A 562 -2.43 -22.39 -24.98
C MET A 562 -2.54 -21.52 -26.25
N GLY A 563 -3.37 -21.93 -27.17
CA GLY A 563 -3.48 -21.23 -28.44
C GLY A 563 -4.64 -21.71 -29.32
N PRO A 564 -4.46 -21.68 -30.65
CA PRO A 564 -3.34 -21.12 -31.41
C PRO A 564 -3.30 -19.55 -31.46
N LYS A 565 -4.44 -18.91 -31.14
CA LYS A 565 -4.59 -17.44 -31.12
C LYS A 565 -5.33 -16.99 -29.84
N ALA A 566 -5.74 -15.74 -29.82
CA ALA A 566 -6.48 -15.14 -28.69
C ALA A 566 -8.01 -15.23 -28.86
N GLY A 567 -8.75 -15.16 -27.76
CA GLY A 567 -10.21 -15.11 -27.72
C GLY A 567 -10.86 -16.35 -28.34
N ARG A 568 -11.81 -16.16 -29.26
CA ARG A 568 -12.53 -17.29 -29.92
C ARG A 568 -11.63 -18.18 -30.78
N LEU A 569 -10.49 -17.71 -31.21
CA LEU A 569 -9.52 -18.48 -31.99
C LEU A 569 -8.44 -19.11 -31.10
N GLY A 570 -8.52 -18.91 -29.79
CA GLY A 570 -7.75 -19.60 -28.78
C GLY A 570 -8.54 -20.70 -28.08
N GLY A 571 -8.13 -21.05 -26.87
CA GLY A 571 -8.85 -22.00 -26.02
C GLY A 571 -8.54 -23.47 -26.28
N GLU A 572 -7.45 -23.75 -26.99
CA GLU A 572 -6.96 -25.11 -27.26
C GLU A 572 -5.59 -25.32 -26.63
N VAL A 573 -5.26 -26.52 -26.24
CA VAL A 573 -3.91 -26.93 -25.88
C VAL A 573 -3.17 -27.24 -27.17
N VAL A 574 -2.22 -26.39 -27.56
CA VAL A 574 -1.44 -26.56 -28.79
C VAL A 574 -0.16 -27.36 -28.56
N PHE A 575 0.31 -27.40 -27.33
CA PHE A 575 1.42 -28.26 -26.91
C PHE A 575 1.30 -28.58 -25.42
N ALA A 576 1.71 -29.78 -25.03
CA ALA A 576 1.87 -30.22 -23.66
C ALA A 576 3.04 -31.21 -23.60
N GLY A 577 4.05 -30.94 -22.78
CA GLY A 577 5.28 -31.75 -22.69
C GLY A 577 6.42 -31.03 -21.99
N THR A 578 7.62 -31.57 -22.12
CA THR A 578 8.83 -30.96 -21.54
C THR A 578 9.26 -29.71 -22.33
N PRO A 579 10.00 -28.76 -21.73
CA PRO A 579 10.56 -27.61 -22.44
C PRO A 579 11.42 -27.99 -23.66
N GLN A 580 12.17 -29.08 -23.57
CA GLN A 580 13.02 -29.58 -24.66
C GLN A 580 12.21 -30.08 -25.85
N GLU A 581 11.09 -30.77 -25.60
CA GLU A 581 10.14 -31.18 -26.64
C GLU A 581 9.47 -29.97 -27.29
N MET A 582 9.15 -28.95 -26.50
CA MET A 582 8.54 -27.70 -26.98
C MET A 582 9.44 -26.96 -28.00
N LEU A 583 10.74 -26.92 -27.76
CA LEU A 583 11.69 -26.28 -28.68
C LEU A 583 11.69 -26.91 -30.10
N ASN A 584 11.28 -28.15 -30.24
CA ASN A 584 11.19 -28.90 -31.52
C ASN A 584 9.83 -28.77 -32.22
N THR A 585 8.86 -28.06 -31.60
CA THR A 585 7.54 -27.81 -32.20
C THR A 585 7.53 -26.52 -33.02
N ASP A 586 6.42 -26.25 -33.68
CA ASP A 586 6.24 -25.03 -34.50
C ASP A 586 5.12 -24.13 -33.96
N THR A 587 4.90 -24.15 -32.63
CA THR A 587 3.97 -23.22 -31.99
C THR A 587 4.53 -21.78 -31.99
N MET A 588 3.67 -20.79 -31.83
CA MET A 588 4.11 -19.38 -31.78
C MET A 588 5.15 -19.16 -30.66
N THR A 589 4.90 -19.72 -29.49
CA THR A 589 5.81 -19.64 -28.34
C THR A 589 7.15 -20.30 -28.64
N SER A 590 7.11 -21.51 -29.21
CA SER A 590 8.32 -22.25 -29.58
C SER A 590 9.20 -21.50 -30.60
N GLN A 591 8.60 -20.84 -31.59
CA GLN A 591 9.33 -20.04 -32.59
C GLN A 591 10.12 -18.89 -31.96
N TYR A 592 9.60 -18.28 -30.88
CA TYR A 592 10.36 -17.27 -30.13
C TYR A 592 11.44 -17.89 -29.24
N LEU A 593 11.14 -19.02 -28.57
CA LEU A 593 12.13 -19.69 -27.72
C LEU A 593 13.32 -20.22 -28.46
N ASN A 594 13.12 -20.81 -29.65
CA ASN A 594 14.20 -21.36 -30.48
C ASN A 594 14.87 -20.32 -31.41
N GLY A 595 14.41 -19.05 -31.35
CA GLY A 595 15.02 -17.94 -32.09
C GLY A 595 14.67 -17.85 -33.57
N LYS A 596 13.71 -18.66 -34.08
CA LYS A 596 13.15 -18.52 -35.45
C LYS A 596 12.43 -17.17 -35.59
N MET A 597 11.71 -16.74 -34.55
CA MET A 597 11.14 -15.38 -34.46
C MET A 597 11.89 -14.59 -33.40
N LYS A 598 12.14 -13.33 -33.69
CA LYS A 598 12.82 -12.39 -32.75
C LYS A 598 12.19 -11.01 -32.85
N ILE A 599 12.24 -10.27 -31.74
CA ILE A 599 11.96 -8.84 -31.77
C ILE A 599 13.25 -8.17 -32.25
N GLU A 600 13.16 -7.56 -33.44
CA GLU A 600 14.33 -7.04 -34.16
C GLU A 600 14.88 -5.78 -33.48
N ILE A 601 16.20 -5.71 -33.38
CA ILE A 601 16.92 -4.53 -32.88
C ILE A 601 16.89 -3.46 -34.01
N PRO A 602 16.54 -2.18 -33.73
CA PRO A 602 16.58 -1.13 -34.72
C PRO A 602 17.97 -0.96 -35.31
N ALA A 603 18.07 -0.97 -36.63
CA ALA A 603 19.35 -0.83 -37.36
C ALA A 603 20.05 0.54 -37.11
N LYS A 604 19.26 1.56 -36.73
CA LYS A 604 19.77 2.90 -36.35
C LYS A 604 18.94 3.43 -35.20
N ARG A 605 19.60 3.95 -34.15
CA ARG A 605 18.96 4.66 -33.05
C ARG A 605 18.55 6.07 -33.49
N ARG A 606 17.39 6.55 -33.00
CA ARG A 606 16.92 7.91 -33.29
C ARG A 606 17.81 8.94 -32.60
N LYS A 607 18.15 10.03 -33.31
CA LYS A 607 18.94 11.13 -32.71
C LYS A 607 18.12 12.03 -31.79
N GLY A 608 16.77 11.95 -31.87
CA GLY A 608 15.87 12.89 -31.21
C GLY A 608 15.81 14.25 -31.88
N ASN A 609 15.20 15.22 -31.19
CA ASN A 609 15.02 16.58 -31.71
C ASN A 609 16.10 17.57 -31.17
N GLY A 610 17.13 17.10 -30.48
CA GLY A 610 18.22 17.91 -29.91
C GLY A 610 17.84 18.70 -28.65
N LYS A 611 16.65 18.47 -28.08
CA LYS A 611 16.17 19.10 -26.87
C LYS A 611 16.04 18.06 -25.78
N SER A 612 16.16 18.49 -24.51
CA SER A 612 16.07 17.59 -23.35
C SER A 612 15.29 18.23 -22.21
N ILE A 613 14.75 17.39 -21.34
CA ILE A 613 14.30 17.79 -20.00
C ILE A 613 15.40 17.39 -19.05
N TRP A 614 15.82 18.31 -18.17
CA TRP A 614 16.79 18.07 -17.13
C TRP A 614 16.13 18.11 -15.79
N LEU A 615 16.13 17.01 -15.04
CA LEU A 615 15.75 16.94 -13.63
C LEU A 615 17.03 16.91 -12.79
N LYS A 616 17.20 17.88 -11.92
CA LYS A 616 18.40 18.04 -11.10
C LYS A 616 18.10 17.86 -9.64
N GLY A 617 18.97 17.16 -8.94
CA GLY A 617 18.93 17.03 -7.50
C GLY A 617 17.76 16.22 -6.97
N ALA A 618 17.30 15.15 -7.63
CA ALA A 618 16.23 14.31 -7.14
C ALA A 618 16.70 13.53 -5.88
N LYS A 619 15.98 13.70 -4.74
CA LYS A 619 16.37 13.20 -3.40
C LYS A 619 15.29 12.36 -2.73
N GLY A 620 14.15 12.17 -3.37
CA GLY A 620 13.01 11.46 -2.77
C GLY A 620 13.32 9.99 -2.45
N ASN A 621 12.77 9.48 -1.37
CA ASN A 621 12.90 8.10 -0.90
C ASN A 621 14.38 7.64 -0.84
N ASN A 622 14.80 6.72 -1.72
CA ASN A 622 16.19 6.21 -1.77
C ASN A 622 17.09 6.93 -2.79
N LEU A 623 16.60 7.93 -3.51
CA LEU A 623 17.40 8.66 -4.50
C LEU A 623 18.51 9.46 -3.84
N LYS A 624 19.73 9.36 -4.38
CA LYS A 624 20.95 9.96 -3.83
C LYS A 624 21.36 11.22 -4.59
N ASN A 625 20.49 12.24 -4.61
CA ASN A 625 20.77 13.52 -5.27
C ASN A 625 21.13 13.37 -6.75
N VAL A 626 20.24 12.77 -7.54
CA VAL A 626 20.51 12.35 -8.92
C VAL A 626 20.13 13.45 -9.90
N ASP A 627 21.03 13.69 -10.88
CA ASP A 627 20.77 14.53 -12.05
C ASP A 627 20.51 13.62 -13.24
N VAL A 628 19.36 13.83 -13.93
CA VAL A 628 18.95 12.97 -15.04
C VAL A 628 18.50 13.80 -16.24
N GLU A 629 19.04 13.43 -17.42
CA GLU A 629 18.64 13.97 -18.70
C GLU A 629 17.62 13.07 -19.42
N PHE A 630 16.52 13.66 -19.88
CA PHE A 630 15.53 12.98 -20.73
C PHE A 630 15.53 13.60 -22.13
N PRO A 631 16.28 13.04 -23.11
CA PRO A 631 16.34 13.57 -24.47
C PRO A 631 15.00 13.38 -25.18
N LEU A 632 14.48 14.46 -25.79
CA LEU A 632 13.15 14.47 -26.42
C LEU A 632 13.16 13.87 -27.84
N GLY A 633 12.00 13.34 -28.26
CA GLY A 633 11.84 12.67 -29.54
C GLY A 633 12.50 11.30 -29.63
N LYS A 634 12.60 10.61 -28.49
CA LYS A 634 13.19 9.27 -28.35
C LYS A 634 12.29 8.32 -27.57
N LEU A 635 12.54 7.03 -27.73
CA LEU A 635 12.08 5.99 -26.85
C LEU A 635 13.13 5.83 -25.74
N ILE A 636 12.79 6.25 -24.51
CA ILE A 636 13.65 6.21 -23.34
C ILE A 636 13.22 5.04 -22.47
N CYS A 637 14.14 4.17 -22.08
CA CYS A 637 13.88 3.08 -21.16
C CYS A 637 14.59 3.34 -19.82
N VAL A 638 13.82 3.37 -18.72
CA VAL A 638 14.35 3.47 -17.37
C VAL A 638 14.39 2.05 -16.78
N THR A 639 15.60 1.57 -16.50
CA THR A 639 15.85 0.19 -16.08
C THR A 639 16.67 0.12 -14.80
N GLY A 640 16.92 -1.07 -14.28
CA GLY A 640 17.65 -1.35 -13.06
C GLY A 640 16.95 -2.38 -12.17
N VAL A 641 17.63 -2.87 -11.15
CA VAL A 641 17.08 -3.89 -10.23
C VAL A 641 15.81 -3.42 -9.52
N SER A 642 15.05 -4.37 -8.96
CA SER A 642 13.84 -4.05 -8.18
C SER A 642 14.21 -3.19 -6.96
N GLY A 643 13.42 -2.13 -6.69
CA GLY A 643 13.70 -1.20 -5.59
C GLY A 643 14.86 -0.20 -5.82
N SER A 644 15.44 -0.13 -7.01
CA SER A 644 16.57 0.79 -7.32
C SER A 644 16.20 2.28 -7.41
N GLY A 645 14.92 2.64 -7.32
CA GLY A 645 14.45 4.03 -7.34
C GLY A 645 13.82 4.49 -8.66
N LYS A 646 13.57 3.60 -9.64
CA LYS A 646 12.94 3.92 -10.93
C LYS A 646 11.59 4.63 -10.78
N SER A 647 10.66 4.02 -10.06
CA SER A 647 9.31 4.58 -9.84
C SER A 647 9.37 5.86 -9.01
N THR A 648 10.30 5.96 -8.06
CA THR A 648 10.56 7.19 -7.30
C THR A 648 10.99 8.33 -8.22
N LEU A 649 11.91 8.07 -9.15
CA LEU A 649 12.39 9.07 -10.12
C LEU A 649 11.29 9.53 -11.09
N ILE A 650 10.55 8.58 -11.65
CA ILE A 650 9.58 8.86 -12.73
C ILE A 650 8.19 9.15 -12.14
N ASN A 651 7.58 8.21 -11.39
CA ASN A 651 6.17 8.29 -11.00
C ASN A 651 5.94 9.22 -9.79
N GLU A 652 6.92 9.32 -8.88
CA GLU A 652 6.76 10.11 -7.65
C GLU A 652 7.49 11.48 -7.71
N THR A 653 8.40 11.69 -8.66
CA THR A 653 9.11 12.95 -8.83
C THR A 653 8.76 13.63 -10.16
N LEU A 654 9.16 13.05 -11.32
CA LEU A 654 8.99 13.69 -12.63
C LEU A 654 7.51 13.86 -13.00
N GLN A 655 6.70 12.82 -12.90
CA GLN A 655 5.30 12.82 -13.32
C GLN A 655 4.45 13.84 -12.51
N PRO A 656 4.55 13.97 -11.16
CA PRO A 656 3.84 15.00 -10.42
C PRO A 656 4.25 16.43 -10.83
N ILE A 657 5.55 16.70 -11.04
CA ILE A 657 6.03 18.01 -11.54
C ILE A 657 5.34 18.38 -12.85
N LEU A 658 5.33 17.44 -13.79
CA LEU A 658 4.71 17.63 -15.10
C LEU A 658 3.19 17.82 -14.99
N SER A 659 2.54 17.04 -14.12
CA SER A 659 1.10 17.13 -13.87
C SER A 659 0.70 18.45 -13.20
N GLN A 660 1.51 18.96 -12.29
CA GLN A 660 1.30 20.31 -11.72
C GLN A 660 1.39 21.38 -12.82
N LYS A 661 2.41 21.32 -13.69
CA LYS A 661 2.64 22.31 -14.76
C LYS A 661 1.52 22.31 -15.78
N PHE A 662 1.09 21.14 -16.28
CA PHE A 662 0.15 21.04 -17.42
C PHE A 662 -1.31 20.92 -16.99
N TYR A 663 -1.60 20.34 -15.81
CA TYR A 663 -2.97 20.01 -15.39
C TYR A 663 -3.35 20.62 -14.04
N ARG A 664 -2.48 21.42 -13.41
CA ARG A 664 -2.70 22.00 -12.07
C ARG A 664 -3.04 20.93 -11.04
N SER A 665 -2.37 19.79 -11.12
CA SER A 665 -2.53 18.70 -10.15
C SER A 665 -2.12 19.18 -8.76
N LEU A 666 -2.81 18.69 -7.74
CA LEU A 666 -2.52 18.97 -6.34
C LEU A 666 -1.54 17.95 -5.73
N GLN A 667 -1.06 16.99 -6.51
CA GLN A 667 -0.09 16.02 -6.06
C GLN A 667 1.29 16.66 -5.96
N ASP A 668 1.87 16.63 -4.76
CA ASP A 668 3.21 17.15 -4.52
C ASP A 668 4.27 16.16 -5.05
N PRO A 669 5.27 16.63 -5.81
CA PRO A 669 6.43 15.83 -6.17
C PRO A 669 7.31 15.56 -4.95
N LEU A 670 8.10 14.49 -5.01
CA LEU A 670 9.17 14.29 -4.05
C LEU A 670 10.27 15.34 -4.22
N GLU A 671 11.15 15.44 -3.23
CA GLU A 671 12.17 16.49 -3.14
C GLU A 671 13.15 16.47 -4.32
N TYR A 672 13.35 17.64 -4.95
CA TYR A 672 14.26 17.86 -6.07
C TYR A 672 14.75 19.32 -6.04
N ASP A 673 15.87 19.62 -6.71
CA ASP A 673 16.43 20.98 -6.73
C ASP A 673 15.81 21.84 -7.86
N SER A 674 15.80 21.37 -9.11
CA SER A 674 15.24 22.11 -10.24
C SER A 674 14.89 21.20 -11.42
N ILE A 675 14.06 21.70 -12.32
CA ILE A 675 13.74 21.08 -13.61
C ILE A 675 13.79 22.10 -14.73
N GLU A 676 14.40 21.75 -15.87
CA GLU A 676 14.58 22.61 -17.03
C GLU A 676 14.02 21.93 -18.27
N GLY A 677 13.67 22.70 -19.33
CA GLY A 677 13.25 22.16 -20.62
C GLY A 677 11.76 21.82 -20.75
N LEU A 678 10.92 22.20 -19.78
CA LEU A 678 9.48 21.94 -19.79
C LEU A 678 8.72 22.67 -20.90
N GLU A 679 9.27 23.76 -21.43
CA GLU A 679 8.73 24.54 -22.57
C GLU A 679 8.77 23.77 -23.88
N ASN A 680 9.53 22.68 -23.95
CA ASN A 680 9.70 21.87 -25.16
C ASN A 680 8.60 20.83 -25.37
N ILE A 681 7.74 20.62 -24.37
CA ILE A 681 6.59 19.73 -24.42
C ILE A 681 5.29 20.50 -24.17
N ASP A 682 4.17 20.00 -24.68
CA ASP A 682 2.86 20.64 -24.59
C ASP A 682 1.85 19.80 -23.79
N LYS A 683 2.11 18.52 -23.64
CA LYS A 683 1.22 17.59 -22.97
C LYS A 683 1.99 16.42 -22.36
N VAL A 684 1.51 15.93 -21.24
CA VAL A 684 1.96 14.68 -20.61
C VAL A 684 0.82 13.68 -20.57
N VAL A 685 1.12 12.43 -20.85
CA VAL A 685 0.17 11.32 -20.78
C VAL A 685 0.80 10.23 -19.91
N ASP A 686 0.18 10.00 -18.76
CA ASP A 686 0.54 8.92 -17.88
C ASP A 686 -0.35 7.70 -18.15
N VAL A 687 0.29 6.55 -18.41
CA VAL A 687 -0.38 5.28 -18.75
C VAL A 687 0.06 4.22 -17.73
N ASP A 688 -0.63 4.21 -16.60
CA ASP A 688 -0.40 3.27 -15.50
C ASP A 688 -1.27 2.00 -15.61
N GLN A 689 -0.99 1.01 -14.78
CA GLN A 689 -1.73 -0.26 -14.71
C GLN A 689 -3.04 -0.17 -13.90
N SER A 690 -3.43 1.00 -13.40
CA SER A 690 -4.65 1.15 -12.63
C SER A 690 -5.90 0.78 -13.44
N PRO A 691 -6.95 0.20 -12.84
CA PRO A 691 -8.18 -0.15 -13.54
C PRO A 691 -8.82 1.06 -14.25
N LEU A 692 -9.48 0.83 -15.38
CA LEU A 692 -10.23 1.86 -16.13
C LEU A 692 -11.34 2.52 -15.32
N GLY A 693 -11.76 1.92 -14.24
CA GLY A 693 -12.78 2.41 -13.31
C GLY A 693 -13.05 1.40 -12.20
N ARG A 694 -13.65 1.87 -11.13
CA ARG A 694 -13.91 1.07 -9.91
C ARG A 694 -15.24 0.29 -9.95
N THR A 695 -16.03 0.45 -11.00
CA THR A 695 -17.37 -0.14 -11.10
C THR A 695 -17.50 -1.03 -12.32
N PRO A 696 -18.35 -2.08 -12.28
CA PRO A 696 -18.65 -2.94 -13.45
C PRO A 696 -19.22 -2.20 -14.67
N ARG A 697 -19.61 -0.94 -14.52
CA ARG A 697 -20.13 -0.09 -15.61
C ARG A 697 -19.04 0.49 -16.49
N SER A 698 -17.83 0.63 -15.97
CA SER A 698 -16.68 1.03 -16.77
C SER A 698 -16.26 -0.10 -17.70
N ASN A 699 -16.05 0.19 -18.97
CA ASN A 699 -15.64 -0.78 -19.98
C ASN A 699 -14.85 -0.07 -21.11
N PRO A 700 -14.19 -0.80 -22.02
CA PRO A 700 -13.41 -0.23 -23.13
C PRO A 700 -14.22 0.76 -23.99
N ALA A 701 -15.49 0.45 -24.29
CA ALA A 701 -16.33 1.33 -25.11
C ALA A 701 -16.65 2.67 -24.44
N THR A 702 -16.87 2.67 -23.12
CA THR A 702 -17.14 3.92 -22.36
C THR A 702 -15.87 4.73 -22.16
N TYR A 703 -14.75 4.08 -21.89
CA TYR A 703 -13.48 4.75 -21.64
C TYR A 703 -12.92 5.46 -22.89
N THR A 704 -12.96 4.79 -24.05
CA THR A 704 -12.54 5.37 -25.34
C THR A 704 -13.53 6.41 -25.90
N GLY A 705 -14.71 6.55 -25.29
CA GLY A 705 -15.77 7.43 -25.74
C GLY A 705 -16.52 6.93 -27.00
N VAL A 706 -16.16 5.76 -27.55
CA VAL A 706 -16.85 5.20 -28.73
C VAL A 706 -18.29 4.83 -28.46
N PHE A 707 -18.63 4.54 -27.19
CA PHE A 707 -20.01 4.22 -26.80
C PHE A 707 -20.99 5.38 -27.04
N SER A 708 -20.51 6.64 -26.96
CA SER A 708 -21.34 7.80 -27.31
C SER A 708 -21.68 7.84 -28.79
N ASP A 709 -20.74 7.51 -29.66
CA ASP A 709 -20.96 7.44 -31.10
C ASP A 709 -21.89 6.27 -31.45
N ILE A 710 -21.74 5.11 -30.81
CA ILE A 710 -22.62 3.96 -30.96
C ILE A 710 -24.05 4.32 -30.56
N ARG A 711 -24.27 4.98 -29.40
CA ARG A 711 -25.61 5.43 -29.00
C ARG A 711 -26.23 6.39 -30.01
N ASN A 712 -25.47 7.34 -30.53
CA ASN A 712 -25.95 8.29 -31.53
C ASN A 712 -26.34 7.57 -32.85
N LEU A 713 -25.61 6.57 -33.25
CA LEU A 713 -25.95 5.72 -34.40
C LEU A 713 -27.32 5.04 -34.19
N PHE A 714 -27.54 4.43 -32.99
CA PHE A 714 -28.81 3.77 -32.68
C PHE A 714 -29.99 4.73 -32.59
N VAL A 715 -29.79 5.94 -32.08
CA VAL A 715 -30.84 7.01 -32.08
C VAL A 715 -31.21 7.41 -33.50
N GLY A 716 -30.25 7.37 -34.45
CA GLY A 716 -30.47 7.69 -35.85
C GLY A 716 -31.35 6.68 -36.61
N LEU A 717 -31.55 5.48 -36.07
CA LEU A 717 -32.30 4.42 -36.73
C LEU A 717 -33.82 4.75 -36.83
N PRO A 718 -34.48 4.33 -37.92
CA PRO A 718 -35.91 4.59 -38.12
C PRO A 718 -36.80 4.13 -36.95
N GLU A 719 -36.53 2.94 -36.42
CA GLU A 719 -37.29 2.36 -35.29
C GLU A 719 -37.15 3.17 -34.00
N ALA A 720 -35.92 3.67 -33.70
CA ALA A 720 -35.69 4.51 -32.55
C ALA A 720 -36.37 5.87 -32.69
N LYS A 721 -36.38 6.44 -33.89
CA LYS A 721 -37.09 7.71 -34.20
C LYS A 721 -38.63 7.57 -34.06
N ILE A 722 -39.18 6.47 -34.57
CA ILE A 722 -40.63 6.19 -34.46
C ILE A 722 -41.05 6.09 -32.99
N ARG A 723 -40.22 5.46 -32.14
CA ARG A 723 -40.45 5.29 -30.69
C ARG A 723 -40.08 6.54 -29.88
N GLY A 724 -39.50 7.58 -30.50
CA GLY A 724 -39.06 8.80 -29.81
C GLY A 724 -37.87 8.57 -28.86
N TYR A 725 -37.06 7.58 -29.10
CA TYR A 725 -35.94 7.25 -28.24
C TYR A 725 -34.81 8.26 -28.36
N LYS A 726 -34.35 8.79 -27.20
CA LYS A 726 -33.22 9.70 -27.05
C LYS A 726 -31.94 8.95 -26.70
N PRO A 727 -30.75 9.59 -26.76
CA PRO A 727 -29.47 8.93 -26.44
C PRO A 727 -29.41 8.30 -25.05
N GLY A 728 -30.14 8.85 -24.07
CA GLY A 728 -30.29 8.30 -22.71
C GLY A 728 -30.93 6.91 -22.67
N ARG A 729 -31.82 6.59 -23.62
CA ARG A 729 -32.47 5.25 -23.72
C ARG A 729 -31.46 4.15 -23.99
N PHE A 730 -30.46 4.44 -24.78
CA PHE A 730 -29.38 3.51 -25.11
C PHE A 730 -28.19 3.53 -24.14
N SER A 731 -28.35 4.19 -22.97
CA SER A 731 -27.36 4.21 -21.91
C SER A 731 -27.74 3.24 -20.79
N PHE A 732 -26.84 2.34 -20.41
CA PHE A 732 -27.03 1.47 -19.25
C PHE A 732 -26.78 2.17 -17.90
N ASN A 733 -26.35 3.45 -17.92
CA ASN A 733 -26.13 4.26 -16.71
C ASN A 733 -27.35 5.12 -16.31
N VAL A 734 -28.29 5.31 -17.25
CA VAL A 734 -29.46 6.20 -17.06
C VAL A 734 -30.73 5.39 -16.96
N ALA A 735 -31.62 5.79 -16.05
CA ALA A 735 -32.95 5.18 -15.93
C ALA A 735 -33.74 5.30 -17.22
N GLY A 736 -34.62 4.33 -17.48
CA GLY A 736 -35.51 4.28 -18.66
C GLY A 736 -35.05 3.30 -19.74
N GLY A 737 -33.76 3.09 -19.94
CA GLY A 737 -33.24 2.09 -20.90
C GLY A 737 -32.50 0.93 -20.26
N ARG A 738 -31.97 1.14 -19.04
CA ARG A 738 -31.24 0.14 -18.29
C ARG A 738 -32.16 -0.91 -17.64
N CYS A 739 -31.61 -2.04 -17.30
CA CYS A 739 -32.23 -3.02 -16.42
C CYS A 739 -32.26 -2.45 -14.98
N GLU A 740 -33.45 -2.26 -14.40
CA GLU A 740 -33.56 -1.67 -13.05
C GLU A 740 -33.22 -2.68 -11.95
N ALA A 741 -33.35 -4.01 -12.19
CA ALA A 741 -32.98 -5.05 -11.23
C ALA A 741 -31.49 -5.04 -10.87
N CYS A 742 -30.60 -4.79 -11.85
CA CYS A 742 -29.15 -4.65 -11.65
C CYS A 742 -28.65 -3.20 -11.82
N THR A 743 -29.56 -2.25 -11.99
CA THR A 743 -29.26 -0.82 -12.25
C THR A 743 -28.25 -0.59 -13.38
N GLY A 744 -28.24 -1.49 -14.40
CA GLY A 744 -27.34 -1.44 -15.55
C GLY A 744 -25.96 -2.05 -15.34
N ASN A 745 -25.67 -2.69 -14.19
CA ASN A 745 -24.40 -3.37 -13.94
C ASN A 745 -24.27 -4.67 -14.78
N GLY A 746 -25.39 -5.35 -15.06
CA GLY A 746 -25.43 -6.68 -15.68
C GLY A 746 -25.24 -7.80 -14.67
N TYR A 747 -24.69 -7.51 -13.50
CA TYR A 747 -24.41 -8.46 -12.43
C TYR A 747 -24.94 -7.93 -11.09
N LYS A 748 -25.21 -8.83 -10.16
CA LYS A 748 -25.44 -8.53 -8.74
C LYS A 748 -24.14 -8.84 -8.00
N THR A 749 -23.67 -7.92 -7.18
CA THR A 749 -22.50 -8.14 -6.32
C THR A 749 -22.98 -8.74 -5.01
N ILE A 750 -22.40 -9.87 -4.63
CA ILE A 750 -22.56 -10.48 -3.32
C ILE A 750 -21.29 -10.16 -2.55
N GLU A 751 -21.41 -9.21 -1.60
CA GLU A 751 -20.29 -8.82 -0.73
C GLU A 751 -20.01 -9.95 0.26
N MET A 752 -18.77 -10.40 0.31
CA MET A 752 -18.30 -11.46 1.22
C MET A 752 -17.32 -10.84 2.23
N ASN A 753 -17.64 -10.91 3.53
CA ASN A 753 -16.88 -10.24 4.59
C ASN A 753 -15.39 -10.63 4.69
N PHE A 754 -15.00 -11.83 4.23
CA PHE A 754 -13.63 -12.36 4.34
C PHE A 754 -13.07 -12.93 3.04
N LEU A 755 -13.86 -12.95 1.96
CA LEU A 755 -13.51 -13.45 0.64
C LEU A 755 -13.72 -12.34 -0.40
N PRO A 756 -13.12 -12.45 -1.60
CA PRO A 756 -13.44 -11.53 -2.70
C PRO A 756 -14.93 -11.53 -3.03
N ASP A 757 -15.45 -10.36 -3.40
CA ASP A 757 -16.84 -10.21 -3.82
C ASP A 757 -17.16 -11.11 -5.02
N VAL A 758 -18.33 -11.77 -4.99
CA VAL A 758 -18.82 -12.64 -6.07
C VAL A 758 -19.79 -11.86 -6.96
N TYR A 759 -19.56 -11.92 -8.26
CA TYR A 759 -20.41 -11.27 -9.27
C TYR A 759 -21.31 -12.31 -9.95
N VAL A 760 -22.61 -12.29 -9.67
CA VAL A 760 -23.58 -13.22 -10.26
C VAL A 760 -24.34 -12.51 -11.37
N PRO A 761 -24.48 -13.12 -12.59
CA PRO A 761 -25.27 -12.54 -13.67
C PRO A 761 -26.69 -12.20 -13.22
N CYS A 762 -27.19 -11.04 -13.64
CA CYS A 762 -28.54 -10.60 -13.29
C CYS A 762 -29.59 -11.52 -13.93
N GLU A 763 -30.47 -12.11 -13.12
CA GLU A 763 -31.53 -13.03 -13.55
C GLU A 763 -32.54 -12.41 -14.53
N VAL A 764 -32.74 -11.07 -14.45
CA VAL A 764 -33.71 -10.35 -15.28
C VAL A 764 -33.15 -10.01 -16.68
N CYS A 765 -31.93 -9.53 -16.75
CA CYS A 765 -31.29 -9.12 -18.03
C CYS A 765 -30.25 -10.11 -18.56
N HIS A 766 -29.93 -11.16 -17.80
CA HIS A 766 -28.92 -12.16 -18.16
C HIS A 766 -27.59 -11.56 -18.64
N GLY A 767 -27.10 -10.58 -17.89
CA GLY A 767 -25.85 -9.86 -18.22
C GLY A 767 -25.98 -8.73 -19.26
N LYS A 768 -27.11 -8.59 -19.94
CA LYS A 768 -27.30 -7.65 -21.07
C LYS A 768 -27.39 -6.17 -20.66
N ARG A 769 -27.56 -5.86 -19.38
CA ARG A 769 -27.58 -4.48 -18.81
C ARG A 769 -28.81 -3.63 -19.14
N TYR A 770 -29.62 -3.97 -20.15
CA TYR A 770 -30.78 -3.22 -20.63
C TYR A 770 -32.11 -3.86 -20.21
N ASN A 771 -33.16 -3.05 -20.23
CA ASN A 771 -34.52 -3.53 -20.12
C ASN A 771 -34.93 -4.32 -21.39
N ARG A 772 -36.09 -4.92 -21.38
CA ARG A 772 -36.59 -5.77 -22.48
C ARG A 772 -36.81 -5.03 -23.81
N GLU A 773 -37.18 -3.76 -23.78
CA GLU A 773 -37.58 -2.99 -24.96
C GLU A 773 -36.40 -2.38 -25.73
N THR A 774 -35.33 -1.93 -25.01
CA THR A 774 -34.19 -1.27 -25.63
C THR A 774 -33.46 -2.14 -26.66
N PRO A 775 -33.24 -3.45 -26.45
CA PRO A 775 -32.60 -4.34 -27.42
C PRO A 775 -33.44 -4.67 -28.66
N GLU A 776 -34.70 -4.23 -28.72
CA GLU A 776 -35.56 -4.44 -29.92
C GLU A 776 -35.05 -3.60 -31.10
N VAL A 777 -34.46 -2.41 -30.83
CA VAL A 777 -33.86 -1.56 -31.86
C VAL A 777 -32.56 -2.20 -32.34
N ARG A 778 -32.45 -2.46 -33.62
CA ARG A 778 -31.35 -3.22 -34.22
C ARG A 778 -30.69 -2.48 -35.38
N PHE A 779 -29.36 -2.49 -35.38
CA PHE A 779 -28.50 -2.07 -36.49
C PHE A 779 -27.82 -3.30 -37.10
N LYS A 780 -27.96 -3.51 -38.42
CA LYS A 780 -27.49 -4.74 -39.09
C LYS A 780 -27.89 -6.03 -38.35
N GLY A 781 -29.10 -6.10 -37.80
CA GLY A 781 -29.65 -7.23 -37.08
C GLY A 781 -29.15 -7.41 -35.62
N LYS A 782 -28.30 -6.52 -35.09
CA LYS A 782 -27.72 -6.55 -33.76
C LYS A 782 -28.25 -5.43 -32.88
N SER A 783 -28.64 -5.76 -31.65
CA SER A 783 -29.04 -4.79 -30.62
C SER A 783 -27.80 -4.11 -30.04
N ILE A 784 -28.01 -3.02 -29.27
CA ILE A 784 -26.92 -2.36 -28.56
C ILE A 784 -26.25 -3.25 -27.52
N ALA A 785 -26.97 -4.18 -26.90
CA ALA A 785 -26.43 -5.18 -26.00
C ALA A 785 -25.52 -6.18 -26.75
N ASP A 786 -25.95 -6.64 -27.96
CA ASP A 786 -25.14 -7.53 -28.79
C ASP A 786 -23.86 -6.84 -29.26
N VAL A 787 -23.92 -5.52 -29.53
CA VAL A 787 -22.73 -4.73 -29.91
C VAL A 787 -21.72 -4.65 -28.76
N LEU A 788 -22.19 -4.46 -27.51
CA LEU A 788 -21.32 -4.45 -26.33
C LEU A 788 -20.68 -5.84 -26.07
N ASP A 789 -21.37 -6.92 -26.46
CA ASP A 789 -20.86 -8.29 -26.34
C ASP A 789 -19.93 -8.71 -27.50
N MET A 790 -19.79 -7.89 -28.53
CA MET A 790 -18.84 -8.15 -29.62
C MET A 790 -17.41 -7.99 -29.16
N THR A 791 -16.52 -8.88 -29.63
CA THR A 791 -15.08 -8.65 -29.57
C THR A 791 -14.69 -7.46 -30.46
N ILE A 792 -13.58 -6.78 -30.14
CA ILE A 792 -13.08 -5.62 -30.90
C ILE A 792 -12.84 -6.01 -32.37
N ASN A 793 -12.26 -7.19 -32.63
CA ASN A 793 -12.04 -7.67 -34.02
C ASN A 793 -13.35 -7.74 -34.78
N ARG A 794 -14.41 -8.31 -34.19
CA ARG A 794 -15.71 -8.41 -34.83
C ARG A 794 -16.41 -7.05 -34.97
N ALA A 795 -16.19 -6.15 -34.00
CA ALA A 795 -16.75 -4.82 -34.05
C ALA A 795 -16.09 -3.97 -35.19
N VAL A 796 -14.81 -4.17 -35.44
CA VAL A 796 -14.10 -3.51 -36.57
C VAL A 796 -14.75 -3.92 -37.89
N GLU A 797 -15.02 -5.19 -38.13
CA GLU A 797 -15.72 -5.68 -39.32
C GLU A 797 -17.16 -5.17 -39.37
N PHE A 798 -17.88 -5.19 -38.25
CA PHE A 798 -19.28 -4.76 -38.18
C PHE A 798 -19.47 -3.26 -38.51
N PHE A 799 -18.55 -2.42 -38.03
CA PHE A 799 -18.60 -0.96 -38.21
C PHE A 799 -17.71 -0.45 -39.38
N GLU A 800 -17.27 -1.29 -40.29
CA GLU A 800 -16.38 -0.92 -41.42
C GLU A 800 -16.83 0.34 -42.20
N ASN A 801 -18.17 0.51 -42.32
CA ASN A 801 -18.79 1.61 -43.05
C ASN A 801 -19.20 2.79 -42.13
N VAL A 802 -18.74 2.83 -40.87
CA VAL A 802 -19.03 3.91 -39.91
C VAL A 802 -17.73 4.51 -39.41
N PRO A 803 -17.08 5.42 -40.15
CA PRO A 803 -15.73 5.90 -39.88
C PRO A 803 -15.53 6.47 -38.48
N GLN A 804 -16.52 7.16 -37.90
CA GLN A 804 -16.44 7.75 -36.57
C GLN A 804 -16.27 6.69 -35.45
N ILE A 805 -16.92 5.54 -35.60
CA ILE A 805 -16.80 4.40 -34.69
C ILE A 805 -15.56 3.59 -35.04
N LEU A 806 -15.36 3.27 -36.30
CA LEU A 806 -14.26 2.45 -36.81
C LEU A 806 -12.90 2.98 -36.36
N ASN A 807 -12.64 4.26 -36.49
CA ASN A 807 -11.34 4.87 -36.19
C ASN A 807 -10.97 4.67 -34.70
N LYS A 808 -11.94 4.75 -33.76
CA LYS A 808 -11.71 4.53 -32.34
C LYS A 808 -11.53 3.06 -31.98
N ILE A 809 -12.28 2.16 -32.62
CA ILE A 809 -12.21 0.72 -32.37
C ILE A 809 -10.94 0.11 -32.97
N LYS A 810 -10.52 0.62 -34.17
CA LYS A 810 -9.32 0.11 -34.86
C LYS A 810 -8.05 0.34 -34.01
N VAL A 811 -7.97 1.44 -33.30
CA VAL A 811 -6.82 1.70 -32.43
C VAL A 811 -6.74 0.68 -31.28
N LEU A 812 -7.89 0.22 -30.75
CA LEU A 812 -7.92 -0.88 -29.76
C LEU A 812 -7.41 -2.20 -30.36
N GLN A 813 -7.72 -2.46 -31.62
CA GLN A 813 -7.19 -3.62 -32.36
C GLN A 813 -5.67 -3.50 -32.57
N ASP A 814 -5.20 -2.31 -32.98
CA ASP A 814 -3.79 -2.03 -33.28
C ASP A 814 -2.89 -2.20 -32.05
N VAL A 815 -3.39 -1.97 -30.81
CA VAL A 815 -2.67 -2.24 -29.56
C VAL A 815 -2.77 -3.70 -29.09
N GLY A 816 -3.29 -4.61 -29.94
CA GLY A 816 -3.37 -6.05 -29.62
C GLY A 816 -4.56 -6.45 -28.76
N LEU A 817 -5.61 -5.61 -28.59
CA LEU A 817 -6.79 -5.89 -27.79
C LEU A 817 -7.99 -6.42 -28.63
N GLY A 818 -7.73 -6.98 -29.80
CA GLY A 818 -8.79 -7.45 -30.69
C GLY A 818 -9.70 -8.51 -30.10
N TYR A 819 -9.24 -9.25 -29.12
CA TYR A 819 -9.96 -10.38 -28.48
C TYR A 819 -10.92 -9.97 -27.35
N ILE A 820 -10.74 -8.80 -26.68
CA ILE A 820 -11.62 -8.35 -25.63
C ILE A 820 -12.96 -7.86 -26.18
N LYS A 821 -14.01 -7.89 -25.34
CA LYS A 821 -15.34 -7.39 -25.71
C LYS A 821 -15.42 -5.88 -25.48
N LEU A 822 -16.15 -5.15 -26.35
CA LEU A 822 -16.38 -3.70 -26.20
C LEU A 822 -16.98 -3.33 -24.84
N GLY A 823 -17.93 -4.13 -24.33
CA GLY A 823 -18.64 -3.96 -23.06
C GLY A 823 -18.03 -4.75 -21.90
N GLN A 824 -16.82 -5.32 -22.03
CA GLN A 824 -16.16 -6.07 -20.96
C GLN A 824 -15.95 -5.17 -19.74
N SER A 825 -16.34 -5.66 -18.56
CA SER A 825 -16.19 -4.89 -17.33
C SER A 825 -14.73 -4.58 -17.03
N SER A 826 -14.42 -3.35 -16.61
CA SER A 826 -13.06 -2.98 -16.17
C SER A 826 -12.53 -3.82 -15.01
N THR A 827 -13.40 -4.40 -14.19
CA THR A 827 -13.03 -5.28 -13.07
C THR A 827 -12.53 -6.66 -13.52
N THR A 828 -12.82 -7.05 -14.77
CA THR A 828 -12.37 -8.32 -15.36
C THR A 828 -11.17 -8.18 -16.31
N LEU A 829 -10.72 -6.94 -16.55
CA LEU A 829 -9.53 -6.68 -17.34
C LEU A 829 -8.27 -6.83 -16.47
N SER A 830 -7.21 -7.39 -17.04
CA SER A 830 -5.89 -7.39 -16.44
C SER A 830 -5.29 -5.97 -16.39
N GLY A 831 -4.26 -5.76 -15.57
CA GLY A 831 -3.54 -4.47 -15.51
C GLY A 831 -3.00 -4.04 -16.86
N GLY A 832 -2.37 -4.95 -17.59
CA GLY A 832 -1.84 -4.71 -18.93
C GLY A 832 -2.93 -4.43 -19.99
N GLU A 833 -4.07 -5.11 -19.95
CA GLU A 833 -5.22 -4.81 -20.82
C GLU A 833 -5.78 -3.42 -20.53
N SER A 834 -5.94 -3.04 -19.26
CA SER A 834 -6.39 -1.71 -18.86
C SER A 834 -5.45 -0.63 -19.35
N GLN A 835 -4.14 -0.84 -19.24
CA GLN A 835 -3.10 0.06 -19.71
C GLN A 835 -3.15 0.24 -21.22
N ARG A 836 -3.30 -0.84 -21.98
CA ARG A 836 -3.43 -0.79 -23.44
C ARG A 836 -4.71 -0.07 -23.90
N VAL A 837 -5.84 -0.19 -23.17
CA VAL A 837 -7.05 0.60 -23.46
C VAL A 837 -6.81 2.09 -23.23
N LYS A 838 -6.07 2.47 -22.17
CA LYS A 838 -5.67 3.86 -21.93
C LYS A 838 -4.79 4.39 -23.06
N LEU A 839 -3.78 3.62 -23.46
CA LEU A 839 -2.89 3.96 -24.57
C LEU A 839 -3.68 4.13 -25.88
N ALA A 840 -4.58 3.21 -26.21
CA ALA A 840 -5.44 3.30 -27.40
C ALA A 840 -6.30 4.57 -27.39
N THR A 841 -6.82 4.95 -26.22
CA THR A 841 -7.62 6.19 -26.09
C THR A 841 -6.80 7.42 -26.41
N GLU A 842 -5.57 7.51 -25.92
CA GLU A 842 -4.68 8.64 -26.24
C GLU A 842 -4.24 8.65 -27.71
N LEU A 843 -3.97 7.47 -28.29
CA LEU A 843 -3.64 7.32 -29.70
C LEU A 843 -4.77 7.76 -30.65
N SER A 844 -6.02 7.66 -30.21
CA SER A 844 -7.19 8.09 -30.98
C SER A 844 -7.37 9.61 -31.03
N LYS A 845 -6.66 10.37 -30.18
CA LYS A 845 -6.70 11.83 -30.11
C LYS A 845 -5.75 12.46 -31.12
N ARG A 846 -5.98 13.74 -31.41
CA ARG A 846 -5.08 14.50 -32.31
C ARG A 846 -3.71 14.67 -31.67
N ASP A 847 -2.68 14.32 -32.40
CA ASP A 847 -1.28 14.36 -31.98
C ASP A 847 -0.62 15.68 -32.37
N THR A 848 0.21 16.23 -31.48
CA THR A 848 0.96 17.49 -31.71
C THR A 848 2.43 17.24 -32.02
N GLY A 849 2.94 16.01 -31.81
CA GLY A 849 4.36 15.69 -31.95
C GLY A 849 5.26 16.23 -30.84
N LYS A 850 4.68 16.76 -29.75
CA LYS A 850 5.40 17.27 -28.55
C LYS A 850 4.87 16.67 -27.24
N THR A 851 4.17 15.58 -27.35
CA THR A 851 3.60 14.91 -26.16
C THR A 851 4.64 14.00 -25.52
N LEU A 852 4.72 14.05 -24.18
CA LEU A 852 5.51 13.12 -23.38
C LEU A 852 4.59 12.01 -22.83
N TYR A 853 4.86 10.77 -23.21
CA TYR A 853 4.19 9.58 -22.68
C TYR A 853 5.05 8.93 -21.62
N ILE A 854 4.45 8.57 -20.47
CA ILE A 854 5.08 7.81 -19.40
C ILE A 854 4.30 6.49 -19.29
N LEU A 855 5.01 5.36 -19.41
CA LEU A 855 4.44 4.03 -19.28
C LEU A 855 5.20 3.25 -18.20
N ASP A 856 4.45 2.64 -17.28
CA ASP A 856 5.01 1.84 -16.20
C ASP A 856 4.77 0.35 -16.48
N GLU A 857 5.86 -0.40 -16.74
CA GLU A 857 5.89 -1.83 -17.04
C GLU A 857 4.82 -2.27 -18.05
N PRO A 858 4.78 -1.70 -19.28
CA PRO A 858 3.70 -1.95 -20.24
C PRO A 858 3.71 -3.37 -20.84
N THR A 859 4.75 -4.17 -20.62
CA THR A 859 4.84 -5.56 -21.10
C THR A 859 4.29 -6.58 -20.12
N THR A 860 3.78 -6.13 -18.98
CA THR A 860 3.16 -6.99 -17.96
C THR A 860 2.07 -7.88 -18.57
N GLY A 861 2.18 -9.19 -18.37
CA GLY A 861 1.20 -10.16 -18.89
C GLY A 861 1.18 -10.36 -20.40
N LEU A 862 2.23 -9.93 -21.11
CA LEU A 862 2.30 -10.03 -22.57
C LEU A 862 3.21 -11.17 -23.03
N HIS A 863 2.69 -11.94 -23.97
CA HIS A 863 3.50 -12.88 -24.77
C HIS A 863 4.46 -12.10 -25.72
N PHE A 864 5.54 -12.70 -26.15
CA PHE A 864 6.54 -12.12 -27.06
C PHE A 864 5.91 -11.44 -28.28
N GLU A 865 4.91 -12.06 -28.92
CA GLU A 865 4.19 -11.48 -30.05
C GLU A 865 3.40 -10.22 -29.68
N ASP A 866 2.75 -10.20 -28.53
CA ASP A 866 2.04 -9.02 -28.02
C ASP A 866 3.02 -7.87 -27.73
N ILE A 867 4.22 -8.18 -27.21
CA ILE A 867 5.31 -7.21 -27.01
C ILE A 867 5.74 -6.62 -28.36
N ARG A 868 5.93 -7.44 -29.38
CA ARG A 868 6.28 -6.99 -30.72
C ARG A 868 5.25 -5.99 -31.26
N VAL A 869 3.96 -6.31 -31.12
CA VAL A 869 2.87 -5.42 -31.53
C VAL A 869 2.90 -4.10 -30.75
N LEU A 870 3.02 -4.16 -29.43
CA LEU A 870 3.09 -2.98 -28.57
C LEU A 870 4.28 -2.07 -28.95
N MET A 871 5.47 -2.66 -29.14
CA MET A 871 6.65 -1.90 -29.55
C MET A 871 6.48 -1.23 -30.90
N GLY A 872 5.78 -1.87 -31.83
CA GLY A 872 5.40 -1.27 -33.11
C GLY A 872 4.53 -0.01 -32.93
N VAL A 873 3.63 -0.01 -31.98
CA VAL A 873 2.79 1.15 -31.63
C VAL A 873 3.61 2.26 -30.98
N LEU A 874 4.46 1.94 -29.98
CA LEU A 874 5.30 2.93 -29.30
C LEU A 874 6.29 3.58 -30.28
N ASN A 875 6.88 2.82 -31.18
CA ASN A 875 7.76 3.34 -32.19
C ASN A 875 7.03 4.33 -33.14
N LYS A 876 5.80 4.03 -33.57
CA LYS A 876 4.98 4.96 -34.38
C LYS A 876 4.70 6.27 -33.62
N LEU A 877 4.54 6.26 -32.28
CA LEU A 877 4.39 7.49 -31.51
C LEU A 877 5.67 8.35 -31.56
N VAL A 878 6.83 7.71 -31.36
CA VAL A 878 8.12 8.39 -31.37
C VAL A 878 8.42 8.94 -32.77
N ASP A 879 8.11 8.18 -33.83
CA ASP A 879 8.30 8.59 -35.23
C ASP A 879 7.48 9.84 -35.60
N LYS A 880 6.39 10.12 -34.90
CA LYS A 880 5.61 11.35 -34.99
C LYS A 880 6.21 12.55 -34.24
N GLY A 881 7.36 12.40 -33.60
CA GLY A 881 8.07 13.45 -32.86
C GLY A 881 7.83 13.43 -31.33
N ASN A 882 6.98 12.55 -30.81
CA ASN A 882 6.71 12.45 -29.39
C ASN A 882 7.88 11.82 -28.64
N THR A 883 7.88 11.99 -27.33
CA THR A 883 8.82 11.32 -26.41
C THR A 883 8.07 10.25 -25.62
N VAL A 884 8.65 9.07 -25.52
CA VAL A 884 8.09 7.96 -24.75
C VAL A 884 9.09 7.51 -23.71
N ILE A 885 8.73 7.62 -22.43
CA ILE A 885 9.49 7.08 -21.29
C ILE A 885 8.81 5.80 -20.84
N VAL A 886 9.57 4.72 -20.76
CA VAL A 886 9.08 3.40 -20.33
C VAL A 886 9.92 2.93 -19.16
N ILE A 887 9.29 2.62 -18.04
CA ILE A 887 9.94 1.89 -16.94
C ILE A 887 9.82 0.40 -17.28
N GLU A 888 10.94 -0.31 -17.41
CA GLU A 888 10.91 -1.71 -17.87
C GLU A 888 12.08 -2.56 -17.38
N HIS A 889 11.79 -3.86 -17.28
CA HIS A 889 12.72 -4.93 -16.97
C HIS A 889 12.91 -5.92 -18.12
N ASN A 890 11.98 -5.93 -19.08
CA ASN A 890 11.98 -6.82 -20.22
C ASN A 890 13.10 -6.46 -21.20
N LEU A 891 14.03 -7.39 -21.44
CA LEU A 891 15.20 -7.16 -22.30
C LEU A 891 14.82 -6.90 -23.76
N ASP A 892 13.70 -7.46 -24.24
CA ASP A 892 13.19 -7.21 -25.57
C ASP A 892 12.77 -5.76 -25.80
N VAL A 893 12.29 -5.08 -24.77
CA VAL A 893 11.99 -3.64 -24.80
C VAL A 893 13.27 -2.80 -24.65
N ILE A 894 14.11 -3.17 -23.68
CA ILE A 894 15.35 -2.45 -23.36
C ILE A 894 16.27 -2.39 -24.59
N LYS A 895 16.45 -3.50 -25.33
CA LYS A 895 17.26 -3.55 -26.55
C LYS A 895 16.70 -2.73 -27.70
N MET A 896 15.39 -2.40 -27.70
CA MET A 896 14.73 -1.57 -28.72
C MET A 896 14.79 -0.07 -28.42
N ALA A 897 15.12 0.33 -27.19
CA ALA A 897 15.16 1.73 -26.78
C ALA A 897 16.19 2.56 -27.58
N ASP A 898 15.92 3.85 -27.78
CA ASP A 898 16.89 4.79 -28.33
C ASP A 898 17.85 5.32 -27.24
N TYR A 899 17.40 5.32 -25.98
CA TYR A 899 18.15 5.80 -24.84
C TYR A 899 17.76 5.03 -23.59
N ILE A 900 18.74 4.67 -22.78
CA ILE A 900 18.55 3.95 -21.53
C ILE A 900 19.01 4.83 -20.35
N ILE A 901 18.31 4.72 -19.24
CA ILE A 901 18.67 5.28 -17.95
C ILE A 901 18.69 4.11 -16.96
N ASP A 902 19.87 3.70 -16.51
CA ASP A 902 20.04 2.53 -15.62
C ASP A 902 20.26 2.96 -14.18
N MET A 903 19.35 2.56 -13.31
CA MET A 903 19.34 2.89 -11.87
C MET A 903 19.84 1.73 -11.02
N GLY A 904 20.58 2.04 -9.95
CA GLY A 904 21.09 0.97 -9.06
C GLY A 904 21.98 1.51 -7.95
N PRO A 905 23.02 0.74 -7.54
CA PRO A 905 23.38 -0.63 -7.99
C PRO A 905 22.46 -1.72 -7.43
N GLU A 906 21.89 -1.53 -6.22
CA GLU A 906 21.02 -2.47 -5.51
C GLU A 906 19.63 -1.86 -5.29
N GLY A 907 18.74 -2.58 -4.58
CA GLY A 907 17.48 -2.06 -4.10
C GLY A 907 17.60 -1.31 -2.76
N GLY A 908 16.56 -0.58 -2.38
CA GLY A 908 16.45 0.11 -1.09
C GLY A 908 17.56 1.13 -0.86
N LYS A 909 18.15 1.14 0.31
CA LYS A 909 19.23 2.07 0.70
C LYS A 909 20.51 1.90 -0.14
N GLY A 910 20.75 0.69 -0.65
CA GLY A 910 21.86 0.39 -1.56
C GLY A 910 21.66 0.87 -2.99
N GLY A 911 20.47 1.35 -3.33
CA GLY A 911 20.11 1.87 -4.64
C GLY A 911 20.13 3.39 -4.73
N GLY A 912 19.35 3.91 -5.67
CA GLY A 912 19.09 5.34 -5.80
C GLY A 912 20.17 6.13 -6.55
N GLU A 913 21.06 5.47 -7.26
CA GLU A 913 22.12 6.10 -8.06
C GLU A 913 21.87 5.91 -9.56
N LEU A 914 22.26 6.88 -10.35
CA LEU A 914 22.35 6.75 -11.82
C LEU A 914 23.67 6.05 -12.18
N LEU A 915 23.59 4.81 -12.66
CA LEU A 915 24.79 4.00 -12.95
C LEU A 915 25.35 4.23 -14.34
N SER A 916 24.46 4.24 -15.32
CA SER A 916 24.81 4.46 -16.72
C SER A 916 23.62 5.00 -17.52
N TYR A 917 23.90 5.70 -18.58
CA TYR A 917 22.92 6.25 -19.52
C TYR A 917 23.52 6.34 -20.93
N GLY A 918 22.68 6.37 -21.92
CA GLY A 918 23.09 6.42 -23.32
C GLY A 918 22.32 5.44 -24.20
N THR A 919 22.85 5.14 -25.37
CA THR A 919 22.29 4.09 -26.25
C THR A 919 22.44 2.71 -25.59
N PRO A 920 21.64 1.70 -25.98
CA PRO A 920 21.79 0.34 -25.49
C PRO A 920 23.22 -0.21 -25.66
N GLU A 921 23.89 0.12 -26.76
CA GLU A 921 25.25 -0.32 -27.06
C GLU A 921 26.31 0.36 -26.13
N GLU A 922 26.05 1.60 -25.72
CA GLU A 922 26.89 2.31 -24.74
C GLU A 922 26.70 1.76 -23.34
N VAL A 923 25.46 1.57 -22.92
CA VAL A 923 25.12 1.01 -21.60
C VAL A 923 25.64 -0.42 -21.45
N ALA A 924 25.56 -1.24 -22.53
CA ALA A 924 26.10 -2.61 -22.52
C ALA A 924 27.62 -2.68 -22.20
N LYS A 925 28.36 -1.61 -22.49
CA LYS A 925 29.81 -1.51 -22.19
C LYS A 925 30.09 -1.07 -20.75
N SER A 926 29.10 -0.60 -20.02
CA SER A 926 29.29 -0.16 -18.62
C SER A 926 29.75 -1.31 -17.73
N PRO A 927 30.73 -1.09 -16.85
CA PRO A 927 31.13 -2.08 -15.85
C PRO A 927 30.23 -2.06 -14.60
N LYS A 928 29.33 -1.08 -14.51
CA LYS A 928 28.49 -0.85 -13.33
C LYS A 928 27.08 -1.43 -13.51
N GLY A 929 26.53 -2.00 -12.46
CA GLY A 929 25.17 -2.53 -12.46
C GLY A 929 25.03 -3.92 -13.06
N TYR A 930 23.81 -4.44 -13.04
CA TYR A 930 23.48 -5.78 -13.54
C TYR A 930 22.92 -5.76 -14.96
N THR A 931 22.17 -4.73 -15.34
CA THR A 931 21.57 -4.58 -16.66
C THR A 931 22.57 -4.71 -17.82
N PRO A 932 23.78 -4.11 -17.76
CA PRO A 932 24.76 -4.22 -18.84
C PRO A 932 25.19 -5.64 -19.19
N LYS A 933 25.24 -6.52 -18.19
CA LYS A 933 25.61 -7.95 -18.39
C LYS A 933 24.59 -8.64 -19.29
N PHE A 934 23.30 -8.58 -18.93
CA PHE A 934 22.24 -9.23 -19.68
C PHE A 934 22.00 -8.57 -21.03
N LEU A 935 22.18 -7.25 -21.11
CA LEU A 935 22.02 -6.51 -22.38
C LEU A 935 23.11 -6.86 -23.41
N ARG A 936 24.35 -7.13 -22.95
CA ARG A 936 25.43 -7.63 -23.82
C ARG A 936 25.07 -8.96 -24.48
N GLU A 937 24.55 -9.89 -23.71
CA GLU A 937 24.11 -11.21 -24.22
C GLU A 937 23.00 -11.05 -25.27
N GLU A 938 22.01 -10.17 -25.03
CA GLU A 938 20.92 -9.89 -25.97
C GLU A 938 21.34 -9.15 -27.25
N LEU A 939 22.34 -8.27 -27.16
CA LEU A 939 22.88 -7.53 -28.32
C LEU A 939 23.95 -8.34 -29.10
N GLY A 940 24.39 -9.46 -28.55
CA GLY A 940 25.45 -10.29 -29.15
C GLY A 940 26.83 -9.61 -29.14
N LEU A 941 27.11 -8.80 -28.09
CA LEU A 941 28.36 -8.04 -27.92
C LEU A 941 29.36 -8.74 -27.01
#